data_009f2ad6749c00b98f5f616f55497492
#
_entry.id   009f2ad6749c00b98f5f616f55497492
#
_cell.length_a   1.000
_cell.length_b   1.000
_cell.length_c   1.000
_cell.angle_alpha   90.00
_cell.angle_beta   90.00
_cell.angle_gamma   90.00
#
_symmetry.space_group_name_H-M   'P 1'
#
loop_
_entity.id
_entity.type
_entity.pdbx_description
1 polymer ?
#
loop_
_entity_poly.entity_id
_entity_poly.type
_entity_poly.pdbx_seq_one_letter_code
_entity_poly.pdbx_strand_id
1 'polypeptide(L)'
;MAATIAAVLIRRSTSSPYRRLLLPIFSHLQRPAPQPTSPWIPPHHRFFSSDAPADPNQKLPPLDPKQLWHELSTAEPATGSSRLPKATWDDVVALTRDFAKNPAMADQALALYIPSSAFPTYARHFRHFLPPRLSQESADRLLVLPAEAAHALLLRAFAEYCVTNHADELKQNKSVMAAADLTAPHTWYPFARAMRRRVVYHCGPTNSGKTHNALARFSAARSGVYCSPLRLLAMEVFDKVNALGVYCTLRTGQEVKEVPFANHVTCTIEMLSTEELYEVAVVDEIQMMADPTRGYAWTRAVLGLKADEIHLCGDPSVLKIVRKVCADTGDDLEVHQYERFKPLVVEAKSLLGDLKNVRAGDCIVAFSRREIFEVKLAIEKFTKHKCCVIYGALPPETRRQQAKLFNEQDNEYDVLVASDAVGMGLNLNIRRVVFYSLSKYNGDRMVPVAASQVKQIAGRAGRRGSVYPDGLTTTFLLDDLEYLIECLQQPFEEAKKIGLFPCFEQVEMFASQFPDLTFTELLDKFRDNCRIDKTYFMCQQDSIKKVANMLERVQGLSLKDRYSFCFAPVNIRDPKAMYHLLRFATHYSKSRRVSIAMGMPRGSATNDTELLDLETKHQVLSMYLWLSHHFEEDNFPHAQKAEEMAVNIADLLGKSLAKASWKPESRQQTRQRREENEESDSNVENMSDDDAKTVSKVGYERPRSLPKRNSRKRHDRPSQNSSSLNLVA
;
A
#
# COMPACT_ATOMS: atom_id res chain seq x y z
N MET A 1 -17.47 -30.54 -9.62
CA MET A 1 -16.94 -29.68 -8.53
C MET A 1 -18.03 -29.15 -7.59
N ALA A 2 -19.15 -28.58 -8.05
CA ALA A 2 -20.23 -28.12 -7.17
C ALA A 2 -20.83 -29.22 -6.27
N ALA A 3 -20.91 -30.46 -6.73
CA ALA A 3 -21.42 -31.59 -5.98
C ALA A 3 -20.46 -32.06 -4.85
N THR A 4 -19.15 -31.87 -5.02
CA THR A 4 -18.14 -32.27 -4.04
C THR A 4 -18.05 -31.26 -2.89
N ILE A 5 -18.26 -29.96 -3.18
CA ILE A 5 -18.31 -28.90 -2.16
C ILE A 5 -19.57 -29.03 -1.29
N ALA A 6 -20.70 -29.39 -1.88
CA ALA A 6 -21.94 -29.66 -1.13
C ALA A 6 -21.79 -30.86 -0.16
N ALA A 7 -21.04 -31.90 -0.53
CA ALA A 7 -20.82 -33.08 0.32
C ALA A 7 -19.90 -32.80 1.53
N VAL A 8 -18.98 -31.83 1.42
CA VAL A 8 -18.08 -31.43 2.53
C VAL A 8 -18.80 -30.52 3.53
N LEU A 9 -19.72 -29.68 3.07
CA LEU A 9 -20.53 -28.82 3.94
C LEU A 9 -21.56 -29.61 4.76
N ILE A 10 -22.10 -30.70 4.21
CA ILE A 10 -23.09 -31.55 4.90
C ILE A 10 -22.43 -32.39 6.02
N ARG A 11 -21.14 -32.75 5.92
CA ARG A 11 -20.44 -33.52 6.96
C ARG A 11 -20.02 -32.72 8.19
N ARG A 12 -20.00 -31.37 8.13
CA ARG A 12 -19.61 -30.51 9.26
C ARG A 12 -20.78 -29.96 10.10
N SER A 13 -22.03 -30.22 9.74
CA SER A 13 -23.20 -29.63 10.41
C SER A 13 -24.00 -30.61 11.30
N THR A 14 -23.38 -31.64 11.88
CA THR A 14 -24.10 -32.64 12.69
C THR A 14 -24.41 -32.22 14.12
N SER A 15 -24.21 -30.95 14.50
CA SER A 15 -24.48 -30.48 15.89
C SER A 15 -25.10 -29.08 15.98
N SER A 16 -26.05 -28.72 15.09
CA SER A 16 -26.74 -27.44 15.19
C SER A 16 -28.28 -27.59 15.07
N PRO A 17 -29.09 -26.92 15.91
CA PRO A 17 -30.54 -27.04 15.95
C PRO A 17 -31.30 -26.44 14.76
N TYR A 18 -30.65 -25.91 13.75
CA TYR A 18 -31.27 -25.23 12.59
C TYR A 18 -31.61 -26.13 11.38
N ARG A 19 -31.66 -27.45 11.56
CA ARG A 19 -31.93 -28.44 10.52
C ARG A 19 -33.34 -28.35 9.86
N ARG A 20 -34.25 -27.56 10.41
CA ARG A 20 -35.65 -27.49 9.92
C ARG A 20 -35.97 -26.37 8.93
N LEU A 21 -35.04 -25.44 8.64
CA LEU A 21 -35.28 -24.28 7.80
C LEU A 21 -34.69 -24.34 6.39
N LEU A 22 -33.89 -25.37 6.06
CA LEU A 22 -33.18 -25.45 4.78
C LEU A 22 -33.78 -26.43 3.75
N LEU A 23 -34.83 -27.16 4.06
CA LEU A 23 -35.39 -28.18 3.19
C LEU A 23 -36.32 -27.71 2.05
N PRO A 24 -36.94 -26.50 2.04
CA PRO A 24 -37.79 -26.09 0.91
C PRO A 24 -37.00 -25.48 -0.28
N ILE A 25 -35.74 -25.14 -0.16
CA ILE A 25 -35.02 -24.39 -1.20
C ILE A 25 -34.39 -25.28 -2.28
N PHE A 26 -34.20 -26.58 -1.99
CA PHE A 26 -33.52 -27.51 -2.91
C PHE A 26 -34.42 -28.24 -3.90
N SER A 27 -35.73 -28.08 -3.85
CA SER A 27 -36.66 -28.77 -4.78
C SER A 27 -36.81 -28.09 -6.15
N HIS A 28 -36.25 -26.94 -6.39
CA HIS A 28 -36.37 -26.19 -7.66
C HIS A 28 -35.14 -26.26 -8.59
N LEU A 29 -34.11 -27.02 -8.26
CA LEU A 29 -32.86 -27.08 -9.04
C LEU A 29 -32.72 -28.34 -9.93
N GLN A 30 -33.80 -29.10 -10.12
CA GLN A 30 -33.80 -30.22 -11.06
C GLN A 30 -34.76 -29.94 -12.24
N ARG A 31 -34.35 -29.08 -13.17
CA ARG A 31 -34.84 -29.10 -14.56
C ARG A 31 -33.64 -29.08 -15.51
N PRO A 32 -33.63 -29.93 -16.55
CA PRO A 32 -32.52 -29.99 -17.49
C PRO A 32 -32.51 -28.76 -18.39
N ALA A 33 -31.33 -28.28 -18.70
CA ALA A 33 -31.08 -27.14 -19.60
C ALA A 33 -31.47 -27.51 -21.05
N PRO A 34 -32.07 -26.59 -21.84
CA PRO A 34 -32.32 -26.80 -23.25
C PRO A 34 -31.03 -26.80 -24.05
N GLN A 35 -30.95 -27.68 -25.03
CA GLN A 35 -29.82 -27.78 -25.97
C GLN A 35 -29.77 -26.57 -26.91
N PRO A 36 -28.59 -26.10 -27.31
CA PRO A 36 -28.46 -24.98 -28.23
C PRO A 36 -28.67 -25.43 -29.69
N THR A 37 -29.59 -24.79 -30.38
CA THR A 37 -29.81 -24.92 -31.82
C THR A 37 -29.01 -23.87 -32.57
N SER A 38 -28.21 -24.36 -33.53
CA SER A 38 -27.64 -23.74 -34.74
C SER A 38 -26.53 -22.68 -34.61
N PRO A 39 -25.57 -22.73 -35.56
CA PRO A 39 -24.35 -21.95 -35.50
C PRO A 39 -24.52 -20.57 -36.15
N TRP A 40 -24.10 -19.56 -35.44
CA TRP A 40 -23.90 -18.21 -35.99
C TRP A 40 -22.53 -18.10 -36.66
N ILE A 41 -22.51 -17.73 -37.94
CA ILE A 41 -21.30 -17.41 -38.71
C ILE A 41 -21.09 -15.90 -38.63
N PRO A 42 -19.98 -15.36 -38.10
CA PRO A 42 -19.69 -13.93 -38.16
C PRO A 42 -19.00 -13.56 -39.51
N PRO A 43 -19.29 -12.36 -40.06
CA PRO A 43 -18.68 -11.91 -41.31
C PRO A 43 -17.21 -11.52 -41.11
N HIS A 44 -16.40 -11.87 -42.07
CA HIS A 44 -14.98 -11.52 -42.21
C HIS A 44 -14.76 -10.01 -42.35
N HIS A 45 -13.62 -9.56 -41.86
CA HIS A 45 -12.91 -8.28 -42.02
C HIS A 45 -13.12 -7.23 -40.98
N ARG A 46 -12.10 -7.17 -40.08
CA ARG A 46 -11.33 -5.95 -39.74
C ARG A 46 -10.23 -6.34 -38.77
N PHE A 47 -9.02 -6.43 -39.30
CA PHE A 47 -7.80 -6.54 -38.49
C PHE A 47 -7.28 -5.14 -38.20
N PHE A 48 -6.97 -4.91 -36.90
CA PHE A 48 -6.26 -3.75 -36.37
C PHE A 48 -6.89 -2.38 -36.61
N SER A 49 -7.92 -2.05 -35.82
CA SER A 49 -8.12 -0.71 -35.33
C SER A 49 -7.75 -0.68 -33.83
N SER A 50 -7.08 0.37 -33.39
CA SER A 50 -6.49 0.54 -32.05
C SER A 50 -7.48 0.59 -30.87
N ASP A 51 -8.77 0.29 -31.06
CA ASP A 51 -9.84 0.54 -30.09
C ASP A 51 -10.77 -0.66 -29.81
N ALA A 52 -10.36 -1.90 -30.13
CA ALA A 52 -11.17 -3.07 -29.79
C ALA A 52 -10.54 -3.89 -28.67
N PRO A 53 -11.29 -4.26 -27.60
CA PRO A 53 -10.78 -5.18 -26.59
C PRO A 53 -10.54 -6.55 -27.23
N ALA A 54 -9.35 -7.12 -27.01
CA ALA A 54 -9.01 -8.46 -27.49
C ALA A 54 -9.91 -9.48 -26.76
N ASP A 55 -10.76 -10.17 -27.50
CA ASP A 55 -11.55 -11.31 -27.01
C ASP A 55 -10.57 -12.44 -26.61
N PRO A 56 -10.53 -12.89 -25.35
CA PRO A 56 -9.61 -13.94 -24.90
C PRO A 56 -9.88 -15.31 -25.53
N ASN A 57 -11.00 -15.49 -26.24
CA ASN A 57 -11.34 -16.72 -26.96
C ASN A 57 -11.05 -16.65 -28.48
N GLN A 58 -10.55 -15.56 -28.97
CA GLN A 58 -10.19 -15.46 -30.39
C GLN A 58 -8.98 -16.35 -30.65
N LYS A 59 -9.24 -17.53 -31.28
CA LYS A 59 -8.18 -18.32 -31.88
C LYS A 59 -7.52 -17.43 -32.92
N LEU A 60 -6.25 -17.11 -32.73
CA LEU A 60 -5.44 -16.50 -33.77
C LEU A 60 -5.63 -17.36 -35.04
N PRO A 61 -6.04 -16.77 -36.16
CA PRO A 61 -6.15 -17.54 -37.41
C PRO A 61 -4.77 -18.12 -37.75
N PRO A 62 -4.71 -19.35 -38.27
CA PRO A 62 -3.46 -19.92 -38.72
C PRO A 62 -2.86 -18.95 -39.73
N LEU A 63 -1.67 -18.44 -39.43
CA LEU A 63 -0.91 -17.56 -40.33
C LEU A 63 -0.45 -18.42 -41.54
N ASP A 64 -0.98 -18.13 -42.72
CA ASP A 64 -0.46 -18.69 -43.94
C ASP A 64 0.85 -17.95 -44.27
N PRO A 65 2.02 -18.64 -44.31
CA PRO A 65 3.29 -18.02 -44.67
C PRO A 65 3.21 -17.24 -45.97
N LYS A 66 2.38 -17.70 -46.93
CA LYS A 66 2.16 -17.02 -48.19
C LYS A 66 1.44 -15.68 -48.07
N GLN A 67 0.54 -15.51 -47.08
CA GLN A 67 -0.10 -14.23 -46.82
C GLN A 67 0.87 -13.18 -46.28
N LEU A 68 1.74 -13.56 -45.33
CA LEU A 68 2.76 -12.67 -44.79
C LEU A 68 3.72 -12.17 -45.91
N TRP A 69 4.13 -13.08 -46.76
CA TRP A 69 5.00 -12.75 -47.91
C TRP A 69 4.28 -11.94 -48.99
N HIS A 70 3.01 -12.17 -49.19
CA HIS A 70 2.17 -11.37 -50.08
C HIS A 70 1.99 -9.93 -49.51
N GLU A 71 1.74 -9.76 -48.21
CA GLU A 71 1.65 -8.44 -47.58
C GLU A 71 2.99 -7.68 -47.66
N LEU A 72 4.13 -8.36 -47.47
CA LEU A 72 5.45 -7.76 -47.68
C LEU A 72 5.68 -7.36 -49.15
N SER A 73 5.13 -8.11 -50.09
CA SER A 73 5.29 -7.83 -51.53
C SER A 73 4.34 -6.74 -52.03
N THR A 74 3.23 -6.46 -51.31
CA THR A 74 2.23 -5.45 -51.67
C THR A 74 2.34 -4.15 -50.88
N ALA A 75 3.19 -4.08 -49.83
CA ALA A 75 3.42 -2.87 -49.04
C ALA A 75 4.07 -1.78 -49.87
N GLU A 76 3.47 -0.59 -49.95
CA GLU A 76 4.05 0.54 -50.69
C GLU A 76 5.28 1.10 -49.93
N PRO A 77 6.39 1.40 -50.62
CA PRO A 77 7.58 1.98 -50.04
C PRO A 77 7.30 3.43 -49.57
N ALA A 78 7.84 3.81 -48.43
CA ALA A 78 7.64 5.12 -47.82
C ALA A 78 8.23 6.32 -48.61
N THR A 79 9.05 6.07 -49.62
CA THR A 79 9.66 7.10 -50.48
C THR A 79 9.66 6.63 -51.91
N GLY A 80 9.26 7.52 -52.85
CA GLY A 80 9.15 7.26 -54.28
C GLY A 80 10.45 6.98 -55.05
N SER A 81 11.37 6.22 -54.47
CA SER A 81 12.62 5.81 -55.08
C SER A 81 12.45 4.50 -55.88
N SER A 82 12.73 4.53 -57.17
CA SER A 82 12.60 3.40 -58.09
C SER A 82 13.63 2.28 -57.93
N ARG A 83 14.60 2.39 -57.01
CA ARG A 83 15.56 1.35 -56.64
C ARG A 83 15.58 1.16 -55.14
N LEU A 84 15.17 -0.02 -54.66
CA LEU A 84 15.30 -0.44 -53.30
C LEU A 84 16.78 -0.56 -52.92
N PRO A 85 17.21 -0.03 -51.75
CA PRO A 85 18.57 -0.28 -51.27
C PRO A 85 18.76 -1.79 -51.04
N LYS A 86 19.92 -2.33 -51.41
CA LYS A 86 20.20 -3.74 -51.21
C LYS A 86 20.46 -4.00 -49.74
N ALA A 87 19.53 -4.66 -49.07
CA ALA A 87 19.61 -5.00 -47.65
C ALA A 87 20.80 -5.94 -47.37
N THR A 88 21.58 -5.61 -46.38
CA THR A 88 22.59 -6.53 -45.83
C THR A 88 21.99 -7.34 -44.68
N TRP A 89 22.62 -8.47 -44.38
CA TRP A 89 22.22 -9.26 -43.21
C TRP A 89 22.36 -8.51 -41.91
N ASP A 90 23.35 -7.65 -41.77
CA ASP A 90 23.58 -6.85 -40.58
C ASP A 90 22.45 -5.84 -40.35
N ASP A 91 21.87 -5.31 -41.42
CA ASP A 91 20.71 -4.40 -41.35
C ASP A 91 19.45 -5.13 -40.81
N VAL A 92 19.18 -6.35 -41.29
CA VAL A 92 18.07 -7.19 -40.78
C VAL A 92 18.31 -7.59 -39.33
N VAL A 93 19.55 -7.91 -38.97
CA VAL A 93 19.94 -8.21 -37.58
C VAL A 93 19.77 -6.98 -36.68
N ALA A 94 20.11 -5.78 -37.15
CA ALA A 94 19.90 -4.55 -36.42
C ALA A 94 18.41 -4.30 -36.18
N LEU A 95 17.57 -4.40 -37.21
CA LEU A 95 16.11 -4.25 -37.10
C LEU A 95 15.48 -5.26 -36.12
N THR A 96 15.91 -6.52 -36.15
CA THR A 96 15.44 -7.54 -35.20
C THR A 96 15.93 -7.31 -33.76
N ARG A 97 17.07 -6.65 -33.56
CA ARG A 97 17.53 -6.22 -32.24
C ARG A 97 16.67 -5.08 -31.70
N ASP A 98 16.28 -4.14 -32.54
CA ASP A 98 15.40 -3.03 -32.16
C ASP A 98 13.98 -3.54 -31.88
N PHE A 99 13.46 -4.47 -32.67
CA PHE A 99 12.23 -5.20 -32.39
C PHE A 99 12.25 -5.87 -31.00
N ALA A 100 13.33 -6.57 -30.65
CA ALA A 100 13.48 -7.27 -29.39
C ALA A 100 13.55 -6.32 -28.16
N LYS A 101 13.93 -5.06 -28.37
CA LYS A 101 14.02 -4.02 -27.32
C LYS A 101 12.76 -3.16 -27.22
N ASN A 102 11.84 -3.27 -28.17
CA ASN A 102 10.66 -2.43 -28.24
C ASN A 102 9.61 -2.88 -27.20
N PRO A 103 9.28 -2.07 -26.17
CA PRO A 103 8.29 -2.43 -25.14
C PRO A 103 6.92 -2.71 -25.72
N ALA A 104 6.48 -1.98 -26.76
CA ALA A 104 5.19 -2.18 -27.39
C ALA A 104 5.10 -3.57 -28.07
N MET A 105 6.21 -4.09 -28.60
CA MET A 105 6.25 -5.45 -29.18
C MET A 105 6.21 -6.51 -28.06
N ALA A 106 6.88 -6.28 -26.94
CA ALA A 106 6.79 -7.14 -25.77
C ALA A 106 5.35 -7.21 -25.21
N ASP A 107 4.66 -6.05 -25.15
CA ASP A 107 3.25 -6.00 -24.74
C ASP A 107 2.32 -6.75 -25.71
N GLN A 108 2.57 -6.66 -27.02
CA GLN A 108 1.81 -7.41 -28.01
C GLN A 108 2.12 -8.92 -27.98
N ALA A 109 3.34 -9.31 -27.63
CA ALA A 109 3.71 -10.71 -27.45
C ALA A 109 2.98 -11.39 -26.27
N LEU A 110 2.47 -10.64 -25.30
CA LEU A 110 1.58 -11.17 -24.26
C LEU A 110 0.32 -11.82 -24.84
N ALA A 111 -0.21 -11.30 -25.97
CA ALA A 111 -1.35 -11.91 -26.66
C ALA A 111 -1.00 -13.29 -27.25
N LEU A 112 0.28 -13.58 -27.44
CA LEU A 112 0.82 -14.89 -27.87
C LEU A 112 1.19 -15.78 -26.67
N TYR A 113 0.84 -15.40 -25.45
CA TYR A 113 1.23 -16.06 -24.20
C TYR A 113 2.74 -16.08 -23.95
N ILE A 114 3.45 -15.05 -24.39
CA ILE A 114 4.88 -14.86 -24.12
C ILE A 114 5.03 -13.75 -23.08
N PRO A 115 5.49 -14.06 -21.85
CA PRO A 115 5.73 -13.05 -20.83
C PRO A 115 6.76 -12.01 -21.30
N SER A 116 6.58 -10.74 -20.90
CA SER A 116 7.48 -9.64 -21.28
C SER A 116 8.92 -9.91 -20.88
N SER A 117 9.17 -10.61 -19.78
CA SER A 117 10.50 -11.04 -19.33
C SER A 117 11.15 -12.09 -20.25
N ALA A 118 10.35 -12.95 -20.89
CA ALA A 118 10.81 -14.00 -21.79
C ALA A 118 10.94 -13.50 -23.24
N PHE A 119 10.22 -12.45 -23.63
CA PHE A 119 10.19 -11.92 -25.00
C PHE A 119 11.59 -11.69 -25.61
N PRO A 120 12.57 -11.08 -24.91
CA PRO A 120 13.93 -10.90 -25.49
C PRO A 120 14.63 -12.22 -25.85
N THR A 121 14.36 -13.29 -25.09
CA THR A 121 14.94 -14.61 -25.34
C THR A 121 14.33 -15.25 -26.57
N TYR A 122 12.99 -15.26 -26.68
CA TYR A 122 12.28 -15.75 -27.87
C TYR A 122 12.68 -14.94 -29.13
N ALA A 123 12.76 -13.61 -29.02
CA ALA A 123 13.19 -12.74 -30.12
C ALA A 123 14.62 -12.97 -30.54
N ARG A 124 15.51 -13.36 -29.61
CA ARG A 124 16.90 -13.76 -29.93
C ARG A 124 16.94 -15.04 -30.77
N HIS A 125 16.15 -16.04 -30.40
CA HIS A 125 16.03 -17.28 -31.17
C HIS A 125 15.40 -17.04 -32.55
N PHE A 126 14.33 -16.22 -32.58
CA PHE A 126 13.71 -15.81 -33.84
C PHE A 126 14.67 -15.12 -34.79
N ARG A 127 15.57 -14.28 -34.31
CA ARG A 127 16.60 -13.63 -35.13
C ARG A 127 17.47 -14.62 -35.88
N HIS A 128 17.74 -15.80 -35.33
CA HIS A 128 18.51 -16.86 -36.03
C HIS A 128 17.64 -17.69 -36.98
N PHE A 129 16.35 -17.72 -36.74
CA PHE A 129 15.37 -18.44 -37.56
C PHE A 129 15.00 -17.66 -38.83
N LEU A 130 14.93 -16.33 -38.75
CA LEU A 130 14.42 -15.46 -39.82
C LEU A 130 15.31 -15.46 -41.10
N PRO A 131 16.64 -15.35 -41.05
CA PRO A 131 17.50 -15.16 -42.19
C PRO A 131 17.34 -16.21 -43.33
N PRO A 132 17.38 -17.52 -43.07
CA PRO A 132 17.28 -18.50 -44.14
C PRO A 132 15.91 -18.57 -44.83
N ARG A 133 14.92 -17.85 -44.32
CA ARG A 133 13.53 -17.83 -44.80
C ARG A 133 13.15 -16.53 -45.51
N LEU A 134 13.99 -15.50 -45.40
CA LEU A 134 13.73 -14.20 -45.98
C LEU A 134 14.41 -14.10 -47.36
N SER A 135 13.63 -13.81 -48.41
CA SER A 135 14.21 -13.51 -49.73
C SER A 135 14.89 -12.14 -49.70
N GLN A 136 15.88 -11.92 -50.56
CA GLN A 136 16.55 -10.63 -50.70
C GLN A 136 15.56 -9.49 -50.95
N GLU A 137 14.59 -9.73 -51.84
CA GLU A 137 13.53 -8.74 -52.14
C GLU A 137 12.67 -8.39 -50.90
N SER A 138 12.34 -9.38 -50.10
CA SER A 138 11.58 -9.16 -48.85
C SER A 138 12.42 -8.43 -47.81
N ALA A 139 13.73 -8.69 -47.72
CA ALA A 139 14.64 -7.97 -46.83
C ALA A 139 14.79 -6.51 -47.25
N ASP A 140 14.95 -6.26 -48.56
CA ASP A 140 15.06 -4.91 -49.11
C ASP A 140 13.82 -4.08 -48.83
N ARG A 141 12.62 -4.67 -48.98
CA ARG A 141 11.33 -4.04 -48.67
C ARG A 141 11.14 -3.78 -47.18
N LEU A 142 11.48 -4.73 -46.33
CA LEU A 142 11.33 -4.60 -44.87
C LEU A 142 12.13 -3.42 -44.33
N LEU A 143 13.29 -3.11 -44.87
CA LEU A 143 14.14 -1.99 -44.43
C LEU A 143 13.67 -0.61 -44.92
N VAL A 144 12.86 -0.57 -45.97
CA VAL A 144 12.31 0.69 -46.51
C VAL A 144 11.02 1.10 -45.79
N LEU A 145 10.39 0.18 -45.06
CA LEU A 145 9.19 0.48 -44.30
C LEU A 145 9.46 1.38 -43.06
N PRO A 146 8.49 2.20 -42.65
CA PRO A 146 8.55 2.85 -41.35
C PRO A 146 8.75 1.82 -40.24
N ALA A 147 9.52 2.18 -39.20
CA ALA A 147 9.88 1.26 -38.11
C ALA A 147 8.69 0.55 -37.47
N GLU A 148 7.56 1.25 -37.29
CA GLU A 148 6.34 0.66 -36.75
C GLU A 148 5.73 -0.42 -37.65
N ALA A 149 5.68 -0.18 -38.97
CA ALA A 149 5.18 -1.14 -39.94
C ALA A 149 6.12 -2.36 -40.06
N ALA A 150 7.42 -2.13 -40.05
CA ALA A 150 8.43 -3.19 -40.04
C ALA A 150 8.31 -4.06 -38.79
N HIS A 151 8.14 -3.46 -37.60
CA HIS A 151 7.94 -4.19 -36.33
C HIS A 151 6.62 -4.98 -36.31
N ALA A 152 5.56 -4.43 -36.89
CA ALA A 152 4.27 -5.16 -36.98
C ALA A 152 4.37 -6.42 -37.87
N LEU A 153 5.10 -6.32 -38.98
CA LEU A 153 5.38 -7.47 -39.85
C LEU A 153 6.28 -8.50 -39.18
N LEU A 154 7.34 -8.04 -38.51
CA LEU A 154 8.23 -8.91 -37.70
C LEU A 154 7.45 -9.62 -36.61
N LEU A 155 6.48 -8.96 -35.96
CA LEU A 155 5.64 -9.58 -34.91
C LEU A 155 4.79 -10.73 -35.47
N ARG A 156 4.26 -10.60 -36.68
CA ARG A 156 3.52 -11.68 -37.34
C ARG A 156 4.43 -12.88 -37.65
N ALA A 157 5.60 -12.64 -38.23
CA ALA A 157 6.59 -13.68 -38.50
C ALA A 157 7.09 -14.33 -37.19
N PHE A 158 7.26 -13.54 -36.14
CA PHE A 158 7.59 -13.99 -34.79
C PHE A 158 6.50 -14.88 -34.18
N ALA A 159 5.22 -14.51 -34.37
CA ALA A 159 4.10 -15.33 -33.91
C ALA A 159 4.10 -16.72 -34.58
N GLU A 160 4.28 -16.77 -35.91
CA GLU A 160 4.42 -18.02 -36.66
C GLU A 160 5.59 -18.86 -36.15
N TYR A 161 6.75 -18.24 -35.97
CA TYR A 161 7.93 -18.89 -35.40
C TYR A 161 7.63 -19.52 -34.07
N CYS A 162 6.98 -18.79 -33.14
CA CYS A 162 6.68 -19.26 -31.80
C CYS A 162 5.66 -20.41 -31.81
N VAL A 163 4.61 -20.31 -32.63
CA VAL A 163 3.60 -21.38 -32.77
C VAL A 163 4.21 -22.66 -33.34
N THR A 164 5.15 -22.52 -34.28
CA THR A 164 5.78 -23.68 -34.95
C THR A 164 6.84 -24.35 -34.08
N ASN A 165 7.65 -23.57 -33.34
CA ASN A 165 8.83 -24.11 -32.67
C ASN A 165 8.68 -24.21 -31.14
N HIS A 166 7.66 -23.56 -30.55
CA HIS A 166 7.47 -23.46 -29.10
C HIS A 166 6.02 -23.76 -28.68
N ALA A 167 5.28 -24.59 -29.44
CA ALA A 167 3.86 -24.86 -29.22
C ALA A 167 3.53 -25.35 -27.81
N ASP A 168 4.34 -26.24 -27.25
CA ASP A 168 4.09 -26.80 -25.91
C ASP A 168 4.42 -25.80 -24.79
N GLU A 169 5.49 -25.01 -24.95
CA GLU A 169 5.82 -23.91 -24.06
C GLU A 169 4.70 -22.85 -24.05
N LEU A 170 4.15 -22.52 -25.24
CA LEU A 170 3.02 -21.59 -25.32
C LEU A 170 1.76 -22.11 -24.65
N LYS A 171 1.47 -23.41 -24.72
CA LYS A 171 0.35 -24.05 -24.01
C LYS A 171 0.54 -23.93 -22.49
N GLN A 172 1.77 -24.23 -22.01
CA GLN A 172 2.11 -24.08 -20.60
C GLN A 172 1.98 -22.62 -20.15
N ASN A 173 2.58 -21.68 -20.89
CA ASN A 173 2.47 -20.26 -20.61
C ASN A 173 1.02 -19.78 -20.60
N LYS A 174 0.18 -20.26 -21.51
CA LYS A 174 -1.27 -19.98 -21.53
C LYS A 174 -1.93 -20.39 -20.22
N SER A 175 -1.64 -21.58 -19.73
CA SER A 175 -2.18 -22.07 -18.44
C SER A 175 -1.72 -21.21 -17.28
N VAL A 176 -0.42 -20.86 -17.25
CA VAL A 176 0.19 -20.00 -16.23
C VAL A 176 -0.44 -18.60 -16.24
N MET A 177 -0.57 -17.99 -17.41
CA MET A 177 -1.17 -16.65 -17.54
C MET A 177 -2.66 -16.65 -17.24
N ALA A 178 -3.39 -17.73 -17.52
CA ALA A 178 -4.78 -17.87 -17.12
C ALA A 178 -4.96 -17.95 -15.60
N ALA A 179 -4.02 -18.59 -14.89
CA ALA A 179 -4.01 -18.62 -13.43
C ALA A 179 -3.61 -17.27 -12.78
N ALA A 180 -2.95 -16.39 -13.53
CA ALA A 180 -2.56 -15.04 -13.11
C ALA A 180 -3.38 -13.95 -13.85
N ASP A 181 -4.59 -14.25 -14.34
CA ASP A 181 -5.44 -13.28 -15.03
C ASP A 181 -6.21 -12.42 -14.04
N LEU A 182 -5.85 -11.13 -13.99
CA LEU A 182 -6.46 -10.11 -13.15
C LEU A 182 -7.21 -9.05 -13.97
N THR A 183 -7.59 -9.36 -15.23
CA THR A 183 -8.24 -8.39 -16.14
C THR A 183 -9.67 -8.07 -15.74
N ALA A 184 -10.37 -8.99 -15.09
CA ALA A 184 -11.76 -8.84 -14.67
C ALA A 184 -11.95 -9.06 -13.15
N PRO A 185 -11.36 -8.22 -12.27
CA PRO A 185 -11.37 -8.46 -10.83
C PRO A 185 -12.76 -8.39 -10.19
N HIS A 186 -13.74 -7.78 -10.85
CA HIS A 186 -15.13 -7.77 -10.39
C HIS A 186 -15.76 -9.18 -10.40
N THR A 187 -15.27 -10.10 -11.23
CA THR A 187 -15.79 -11.48 -11.30
C THR A 187 -15.36 -12.34 -10.11
N TRP A 188 -14.42 -11.90 -9.31
CA TRP A 188 -13.98 -12.63 -8.10
C TRP A 188 -15.05 -12.62 -7.00
N TYR A 189 -16.05 -11.75 -7.10
CA TYR A 189 -17.09 -11.53 -6.09
C TYR A 189 -18.49 -11.85 -6.66
N PRO A 190 -18.80 -13.12 -6.98
CA PRO A 190 -20.04 -13.49 -7.67
C PRO A 190 -21.30 -13.11 -6.86
N PHE A 191 -21.26 -13.19 -5.53
CA PHE A 191 -22.40 -12.80 -4.69
C PHE A 191 -22.67 -11.30 -4.72
N ALA A 192 -21.61 -10.47 -4.70
CA ALA A 192 -21.77 -9.03 -4.87
C ALA A 192 -22.28 -8.66 -6.27
N ARG A 193 -21.89 -9.45 -7.31
CA ARG A 193 -22.39 -9.28 -8.70
C ARG A 193 -23.85 -9.71 -8.87
N ALA A 194 -24.34 -10.62 -8.04
CA ALA A 194 -25.75 -11.02 -8.05
C ALA A 194 -26.69 -9.98 -7.40
N MET A 195 -26.13 -9.00 -6.67
CA MET A 195 -26.89 -7.92 -6.03
C MET A 195 -27.06 -6.74 -6.98
N ARG A 196 -28.17 -6.02 -6.86
CA ARG A 196 -28.32 -4.68 -7.42
C ARG A 196 -27.95 -3.66 -6.35
N ARG A 197 -26.75 -3.09 -6.46
CA ARG A 197 -26.20 -2.19 -5.46
C ARG A 197 -26.37 -0.73 -5.89
N ARG A 198 -26.72 0.14 -4.95
CA ARG A 198 -26.72 1.59 -5.13
C ARG A 198 -25.44 2.16 -4.54
N VAL A 199 -24.64 2.81 -5.36
CA VAL A 199 -23.40 3.47 -4.95
C VAL A 199 -23.64 4.96 -4.89
N VAL A 200 -23.42 5.57 -3.72
CA VAL A 200 -23.56 7.02 -3.49
C VAL A 200 -22.18 7.60 -3.25
N TYR A 201 -21.67 8.39 -4.19
CA TYR A 201 -20.36 9.02 -4.06
C TYR A 201 -20.50 10.42 -3.46
N HIS A 202 -20.10 10.59 -2.20
CA HIS A 202 -19.97 11.86 -1.51
C HIS A 202 -18.65 12.52 -1.90
N CYS A 203 -18.67 13.39 -2.89
CA CYS A 203 -17.50 13.97 -3.53
C CYS A 203 -17.25 15.39 -3.03
N GLY A 204 -16.09 15.68 -2.44
CA GLY A 204 -15.75 17.04 -2.01
C GLY A 204 -14.49 17.13 -1.16
N PRO A 205 -14.05 18.35 -0.85
CA PRO A 205 -12.84 18.62 -0.08
C PRO A 205 -12.99 18.21 1.40
N THR A 206 -11.89 18.29 2.13
CA THR A 206 -11.88 18.10 3.59
C THR A 206 -12.77 19.14 4.28
N ASN A 207 -13.45 18.76 5.37
CA ASN A 207 -14.39 19.62 6.13
C ASN A 207 -15.61 20.11 5.32
N SER A 208 -16.13 19.29 4.42
CA SER A 208 -17.35 19.56 3.65
C SER A 208 -18.61 18.83 4.18
N GLY A 209 -18.47 17.98 5.19
CA GLY A 209 -19.60 17.24 5.77
C GLY A 209 -19.94 15.92 5.08
N LYS A 210 -19.20 15.51 4.04
CA LYS A 210 -19.43 14.28 3.27
C LYS A 210 -19.52 13.01 4.15
N THR A 211 -18.53 12.76 5.01
CA THR A 211 -18.50 11.59 5.90
C THR A 211 -19.61 11.69 6.98
N HIS A 212 -19.99 12.90 7.41
CA HIS A 212 -21.09 13.08 8.36
C HIS A 212 -22.42 12.57 7.78
N ASN A 213 -22.74 12.90 6.53
CA ASN A 213 -23.99 12.48 5.88
C ASN A 213 -23.99 10.97 5.63
N ALA A 214 -22.88 10.39 5.20
CA ALA A 214 -22.74 8.94 5.07
C ALA A 214 -22.94 8.21 6.41
N LEU A 215 -22.34 8.72 7.49
CA LEU A 215 -22.49 8.15 8.83
C LEU A 215 -23.91 8.32 9.40
N ALA A 216 -24.62 9.38 9.05
CA ALA A 216 -26.04 9.53 9.43
C ALA A 216 -26.90 8.41 8.81
N ARG A 217 -26.67 8.09 7.52
CA ARG A 217 -27.36 6.97 6.85
C ARG A 217 -26.93 5.61 7.42
N PHE A 218 -25.63 5.43 7.69
CA PHE A 218 -25.08 4.23 8.35
C PHE A 218 -25.76 3.98 9.71
N SER A 219 -25.84 5.00 10.56
CA SER A 219 -26.43 4.86 11.90
C SER A 219 -27.96 4.62 11.87
N ALA A 220 -28.65 5.03 10.81
CA ALA A 220 -30.07 4.83 10.63
C ALA A 220 -30.43 3.46 9.99
N ALA A 221 -29.44 2.73 9.48
CA ALA A 221 -29.64 1.43 8.87
C ALA A 221 -29.88 0.34 9.94
N ARG A 222 -30.48 -0.80 9.51
CA ARG A 222 -30.64 -1.98 10.37
C ARG A 222 -29.33 -2.74 10.57
N SER A 223 -28.46 -2.70 9.57
CA SER A 223 -27.10 -3.27 9.62
C SER A 223 -26.17 -2.43 8.77
N GLY A 224 -24.90 -2.36 9.18
CA GLY A 224 -23.96 -1.57 8.40
C GLY A 224 -22.51 -1.86 8.68
N VAL A 225 -21.62 -1.48 7.71
CA VAL A 225 -20.18 -1.49 7.89
C VAL A 225 -19.57 -0.14 7.52
N TYR A 226 -18.69 0.37 8.38
CA TYR A 226 -17.88 1.55 8.11
C TYR A 226 -16.42 1.15 7.96
N CYS A 227 -15.85 1.40 6.80
CA CYS A 227 -14.48 1.08 6.43
C CYS A 227 -13.61 2.33 6.46
N SER A 228 -12.64 2.33 7.34
CA SER A 228 -11.76 3.47 7.63
C SER A 228 -10.35 3.27 7.08
N PRO A 229 -9.67 4.31 6.61
CA PRO A 229 -8.25 4.26 6.25
C PRO A 229 -7.32 4.03 7.43
N LEU A 230 -7.76 4.37 8.65
CA LEU A 230 -6.94 4.38 9.86
C LEU A 230 -7.70 3.86 11.08
N ARG A 231 -6.97 3.13 11.95
CA ARG A 231 -7.50 2.60 13.20
C ARG A 231 -8.19 3.67 14.07
N LEU A 232 -7.57 4.86 14.20
CA LEU A 232 -8.13 5.95 15.00
C LEU A 232 -9.52 6.42 14.52
N LEU A 233 -9.74 6.49 13.21
CA LEU A 233 -11.05 6.84 12.65
C LEU A 233 -12.08 5.75 12.91
N ALA A 234 -11.70 4.47 12.77
CA ALA A 234 -12.58 3.36 13.10
C ALA A 234 -13.03 3.42 14.56
N MET A 235 -12.09 3.68 15.49
CA MET A 235 -12.36 3.85 16.91
C MET A 235 -13.25 5.07 17.20
N GLU A 236 -13.00 6.22 16.56
CA GLU A 236 -13.81 7.43 16.74
C GLU A 236 -15.26 7.19 16.30
N VAL A 237 -15.46 6.52 15.16
CA VAL A 237 -16.81 6.19 14.68
C VAL A 237 -17.47 5.14 15.58
N PHE A 238 -16.72 4.13 16.03
CA PHE A 238 -17.19 3.15 17.01
C PHE A 238 -17.71 3.81 18.30
N ASP A 239 -16.90 4.68 18.93
CA ASP A 239 -17.29 5.40 20.15
C ASP A 239 -18.53 6.27 19.91
N LYS A 240 -18.55 7.01 18.80
CA LYS A 240 -19.65 7.92 18.46
C LYS A 240 -20.96 7.20 18.20
N VAL A 241 -20.93 6.10 17.45
CA VAL A 241 -22.14 5.36 17.05
C VAL A 241 -22.72 4.61 18.25
N ASN A 242 -21.90 4.00 19.10
CA ASN A 242 -22.36 3.39 20.35
C ASN A 242 -22.93 4.46 21.32
N ALA A 243 -22.33 5.65 21.39
CA ALA A 243 -22.87 6.76 22.18
C ALA A 243 -24.25 7.26 21.68
N LEU A 244 -24.57 7.03 20.39
CA LEU A 244 -25.90 7.30 19.83
C LEU A 244 -26.90 6.15 20.07
N GLY A 245 -26.49 5.07 20.75
CA GLY A 245 -27.36 3.93 21.06
C GLY A 245 -27.43 2.90 19.92
N VAL A 246 -26.59 2.99 18.90
CA VAL A 246 -26.49 2.00 17.82
C VAL A 246 -25.36 1.03 18.17
N TYR A 247 -25.71 -0.23 18.49
CA TYR A 247 -24.72 -1.24 18.85
C TYR A 247 -23.80 -1.57 17.67
N CYS A 248 -22.53 -1.29 17.86
CA CYS A 248 -21.52 -1.39 16.84
C CYS A 248 -20.27 -2.09 17.37
N THR A 249 -19.75 -3.06 16.63
CA THR A 249 -18.49 -3.78 16.90
C THR A 249 -17.33 -3.05 16.24
N LEU A 250 -16.16 -3.02 16.88
CA LEU A 250 -14.91 -2.55 16.30
C LEU A 250 -14.05 -3.72 15.85
N ARG A 251 -13.58 -3.70 14.59
CA ARG A 251 -12.63 -4.69 14.05
C ARG A 251 -11.44 -3.98 13.38
N THR A 252 -10.31 -3.97 14.05
CA THR A 252 -9.05 -3.47 13.51
C THR A 252 -8.01 -4.59 13.52
N GLY A 253 -6.90 -4.40 12.81
CA GLY A 253 -5.84 -5.43 12.79
C GLY A 253 -5.21 -5.74 14.16
N GLN A 254 -5.42 -4.90 15.18
CA GLN A 254 -4.78 -5.04 16.50
C GLN A 254 -5.78 -5.09 17.65
N GLU A 255 -7.05 -4.86 17.38
CA GLU A 255 -8.08 -4.77 18.42
C GLU A 255 -9.42 -5.18 17.83
N VAL A 256 -10.11 -6.05 18.53
CA VAL A 256 -11.50 -6.43 18.27
C VAL A 256 -12.29 -6.15 19.53
N LYS A 257 -13.29 -5.26 19.43
CA LYS A 257 -14.24 -4.99 20.52
C LYS A 257 -15.63 -5.44 20.09
N GLU A 258 -16.00 -6.61 20.49
CA GLU A 258 -17.33 -7.11 20.22
C GLU A 258 -18.35 -6.49 21.17
N VAL A 259 -19.46 -6.03 20.59
CA VAL A 259 -20.62 -5.53 21.34
C VAL A 259 -21.77 -6.52 21.13
N PRO A 260 -22.34 -7.08 22.18
CA PRO A 260 -23.43 -8.04 22.06
C PRO A 260 -24.59 -7.45 21.24
N PHE A 261 -25.14 -8.28 20.34
CA PHE A 261 -26.26 -7.92 19.45
C PHE A 261 -25.96 -6.79 18.46
N ALA A 262 -24.69 -6.45 18.22
CA ALA A 262 -24.31 -5.45 17.23
C ALA A 262 -24.61 -5.94 15.81
N ASN A 263 -25.34 -5.13 15.05
CA ASN A 263 -25.57 -5.31 13.62
C ASN A 263 -24.71 -4.34 12.79
N HIS A 264 -23.95 -3.48 13.45
CA HIS A 264 -23.02 -2.54 12.81
C HIS A 264 -21.58 -2.92 13.13
N VAL A 265 -20.70 -2.66 12.19
CA VAL A 265 -19.27 -2.90 12.32
C VAL A 265 -18.50 -1.64 11.86
N THR A 266 -17.54 -1.19 12.67
CA THR A 266 -16.51 -0.26 12.20
C THR A 266 -15.21 -1.02 12.06
N CYS A 267 -14.52 -0.86 10.97
CA CYS A 267 -13.26 -1.57 10.73
C CYS A 267 -12.23 -0.71 9.98
N THR A 268 -10.97 -1.11 10.05
CA THR A 268 -9.99 -0.66 9.06
C THR A 268 -10.26 -1.38 7.74
N ILE A 269 -9.99 -0.71 6.63
CA ILE A 269 -10.35 -1.19 5.28
C ILE A 269 -9.79 -2.59 4.98
N GLU A 270 -8.61 -2.92 5.49
CA GLU A 270 -7.99 -4.23 5.32
C GLU A 270 -8.74 -5.34 6.08
N MET A 271 -9.42 -4.99 7.18
CA MET A 271 -10.17 -5.94 8.02
C MET A 271 -11.61 -6.15 7.55
N LEU A 272 -12.01 -5.51 6.45
CA LEU A 272 -13.33 -5.70 5.88
C LEU A 272 -13.57 -7.16 5.49
N SER A 273 -14.68 -7.75 5.98
CA SER A 273 -15.22 -9.01 5.48
C SER A 273 -16.08 -8.77 4.24
N THR A 274 -15.77 -9.46 3.15
CA THR A 274 -16.62 -9.50 1.95
C THR A 274 -17.67 -10.61 2.01
N GLU A 275 -17.70 -11.38 3.09
CA GLU A 275 -18.65 -12.51 3.27
C GLU A 275 -19.95 -12.10 3.97
N GLU A 276 -19.93 -11.03 4.73
CA GLU A 276 -21.08 -10.52 5.47
C GLU A 276 -21.97 -9.66 4.57
N LEU A 277 -23.29 -9.67 4.85
CA LEU A 277 -24.31 -8.89 4.14
C LEU A 277 -24.70 -7.68 4.99
N TYR A 278 -24.77 -6.50 4.39
CA TYR A 278 -25.11 -5.25 5.05
C TYR A 278 -26.23 -4.51 4.30
N GLU A 279 -27.04 -3.72 5.01
CA GLU A 279 -27.93 -2.75 4.38
C GLU A 279 -27.13 -1.56 3.84
N VAL A 280 -26.20 -1.02 4.66
CA VAL A 280 -25.40 0.15 4.30
C VAL A 280 -23.92 -0.11 4.55
N ALA A 281 -23.11 0.19 3.56
CA ALA A 281 -21.65 0.23 3.70
C ALA A 281 -21.12 1.64 3.47
N VAL A 282 -20.16 2.08 4.27
CA VAL A 282 -19.45 3.35 4.11
C VAL A 282 -17.97 3.07 3.90
N VAL A 283 -17.40 3.54 2.81
CA VAL A 283 -15.97 3.46 2.50
C VAL A 283 -15.40 4.87 2.51
N ASP A 284 -14.60 5.19 3.51
CA ASP A 284 -14.04 6.53 3.68
C ASP A 284 -12.70 6.69 2.96
N GLU A 285 -12.37 7.94 2.57
CA GLU A 285 -11.16 8.33 1.84
C GLU A 285 -10.95 7.48 0.57
N ILE A 286 -11.99 7.39 -0.28
CA ILE A 286 -12.00 6.51 -1.48
C ILE A 286 -10.88 6.81 -2.47
N GLN A 287 -10.31 8.02 -2.50
CA GLN A 287 -9.16 8.35 -3.34
C GLN A 287 -7.92 7.48 -3.02
N MET A 288 -7.88 6.86 -1.86
CA MET A 288 -6.84 5.89 -1.50
C MET A 288 -6.83 4.64 -2.40
N MET A 289 -7.86 4.42 -3.24
CA MET A 289 -7.79 3.41 -4.30
C MET A 289 -6.58 3.59 -5.21
N ALA A 290 -6.08 4.83 -5.37
CA ALA A 290 -4.90 5.14 -6.16
C ALA A 290 -3.58 5.03 -5.37
N ASP A 291 -3.61 4.66 -4.09
CA ASP A 291 -2.39 4.46 -3.30
C ASP A 291 -1.58 3.27 -3.83
N PRO A 292 -0.26 3.46 -4.11
CA PRO A 292 0.55 2.41 -4.74
C PRO A 292 0.77 1.18 -3.86
N THR A 293 0.53 1.27 -2.56
CA THR A 293 0.78 0.17 -1.59
C THR A 293 -0.51 -0.43 -1.06
N ARG A 294 -1.49 0.40 -0.66
CA ARG A 294 -2.71 -0.01 0.02
C ARG A 294 -3.96 0.03 -0.85
N GLY A 295 -3.89 0.62 -2.07
CA GLY A 295 -5.06 0.88 -2.92
C GLY A 295 -5.92 -0.35 -3.20
N TYR A 296 -5.31 -1.54 -3.20
CA TYR A 296 -6.02 -2.81 -3.37
C TYR A 296 -7.13 -3.05 -2.35
N ALA A 297 -6.99 -2.54 -1.11
CA ALA A 297 -7.98 -2.77 -0.05
C ALA A 297 -9.29 -2.00 -0.35
N TRP A 298 -9.21 -0.76 -0.86
CA TRP A 298 -10.37 0.01 -1.33
C TRP A 298 -10.99 -0.60 -2.57
N THR A 299 -10.17 -1.02 -3.54
CA THR A 299 -10.64 -1.73 -4.74
C THR A 299 -11.40 -3.00 -4.35
N ARG A 300 -10.85 -3.82 -3.42
CA ARG A 300 -11.51 -5.00 -2.87
C ARG A 300 -12.85 -4.64 -2.21
N ALA A 301 -12.89 -3.57 -1.43
CA ALA A 301 -14.11 -3.13 -0.77
C ALA A 301 -15.20 -2.76 -1.80
N VAL A 302 -14.89 -1.92 -2.78
CA VAL A 302 -15.87 -1.51 -3.81
C VAL A 302 -16.35 -2.69 -4.63
N LEU A 303 -15.46 -3.60 -5.03
CA LEU A 303 -15.82 -4.76 -5.84
C LEU A 303 -16.56 -5.85 -5.04
N GLY A 304 -16.18 -6.09 -3.79
CA GLY A 304 -16.57 -7.26 -3.02
C GLY A 304 -17.65 -7.05 -1.96
N LEU A 305 -17.94 -5.80 -1.54
CA LEU A 305 -18.96 -5.53 -0.54
C LEU A 305 -20.33 -6.05 -0.98
N LYS A 306 -20.96 -6.81 -0.10
CA LYS A 306 -22.36 -7.25 -0.21
C LYS A 306 -23.23 -6.27 0.59
N ALA A 307 -23.66 -5.17 -0.03
CA ALA A 307 -24.48 -4.15 0.60
C ALA A 307 -25.51 -3.60 -0.40
N ASP A 308 -26.70 -3.25 0.08
CA ASP A 308 -27.74 -2.62 -0.74
C ASP A 308 -27.32 -1.21 -1.15
N GLU A 309 -26.76 -0.44 -0.20
CA GLU A 309 -26.22 0.90 -0.43
C GLU A 309 -24.74 0.95 -0.04
N ILE A 310 -23.91 1.53 -0.92
CA ILE A 310 -22.47 1.75 -0.67
C ILE A 310 -22.19 3.25 -0.78
N HIS A 311 -21.82 3.88 0.34
CA HIS A 311 -21.45 5.28 0.41
C HIS A 311 -19.94 5.43 0.31
N LEU A 312 -19.44 6.04 -0.77
CA LEU A 312 -18.03 6.32 -1.01
C LEU A 312 -17.76 7.78 -0.63
N CYS A 313 -16.88 8.03 0.34
CA CYS A 313 -16.52 9.39 0.76
C CYS A 313 -15.10 9.73 0.31
N GLY A 314 -14.93 10.84 -0.43
CA GLY A 314 -13.61 11.26 -0.87
C GLY A 314 -13.58 12.52 -1.71
N ASP A 315 -12.43 12.80 -2.31
CA ASP A 315 -12.23 13.88 -3.24
C ASP A 315 -12.55 13.45 -4.71
N PRO A 316 -12.61 14.36 -5.68
CA PRO A 316 -13.00 14.02 -7.05
C PRO A 316 -11.96 13.25 -7.87
N SER A 317 -10.75 13.02 -7.35
CA SER A 317 -9.63 12.48 -8.14
C SER A 317 -9.89 11.08 -8.74
N VAL A 318 -10.70 10.24 -8.08
CA VAL A 318 -11.02 8.88 -8.56
C VAL A 318 -12.42 8.75 -9.15
N LEU A 319 -13.18 9.85 -9.30
CA LEU A 319 -14.57 9.81 -9.74
C LEU A 319 -14.76 9.16 -11.12
N LYS A 320 -13.87 9.45 -12.08
CA LYS A 320 -13.92 8.84 -13.42
C LYS A 320 -13.74 7.31 -13.36
N ILE A 321 -12.82 6.84 -12.53
CA ILE A 321 -12.56 5.41 -12.36
C ILE A 321 -13.73 4.74 -11.64
N VAL A 322 -14.26 5.36 -10.59
CA VAL A 322 -15.44 4.83 -9.88
C VAL A 322 -16.63 4.70 -10.83
N ARG A 323 -16.88 5.67 -11.72
CA ARG A 323 -17.90 5.55 -12.77
C ARG A 323 -17.67 4.35 -13.69
N LYS A 324 -16.41 4.15 -14.13
CA LYS A 324 -16.06 2.99 -14.95
C LYS A 324 -16.28 1.69 -14.18
N VAL A 325 -15.81 1.60 -12.94
CA VAL A 325 -15.99 0.40 -12.10
C VAL A 325 -17.48 0.10 -11.90
N CYS A 326 -18.33 1.09 -11.59
CA CYS A 326 -19.77 0.89 -11.45
C CYS A 326 -20.41 0.42 -12.76
N ALA A 327 -19.96 0.94 -13.91
CA ALA A 327 -20.43 0.47 -15.22
C ALA A 327 -20.03 -1.00 -15.47
N ASP A 328 -18.77 -1.38 -15.14
CA ASP A 328 -18.27 -2.75 -15.30
C ASP A 328 -18.97 -3.75 -14.35
N THR A 329 -19.42 -3.26 -13.18
CA THR A 329 -20.11 -4.08 -12.17
C THR A 329 -21.64 -4.06 -12.28
N GLY A 330 -22.22 -3.15 -13.07
CA GLY A 330 -23.66 -2.96 -13.16
C GLY A 330 -24.30 -2.28 -11.96
N ASP A 331 -23.50 -1.53 -11.17
CA ASP A 331 -23.98 -0.81 -9.99
C ASP A 331 -24.57 0.55 -10.38
N ASP A 332 -25.65 0.98 -9.70
CA ASP A 332 -26.28 2.29 -9.90
C ASP A 332 -25.48 3.37 -9.16
N LEU A 333 -24.84 4.33 -9.87
CA LEU A 333 -24.02 5.37 -9.27
C LEU A 333 -24.74 6.72 -9.19
N GLU A 334 -24.83 7.25 -7.98
CA GLU A 334 -25.27 8.61 -7.68
C GLU A 334 -24.09 9.44 -7.14
N VAL A 335 -23.95 10.71 -7.57
CA VAL A 335 -22.83 11.58 -7.16
C VAL A 335 -23.37 12.82 -6.48
N HIS A 336 -22.99 12.99 -5.20
CA HIS A 336 -23.30 14.18 -4.41
C HIS A 336 -22.05 15.05 -4.33
N GLN A 337 -22.15 16.28 -4.84
CA GLN A 337 -21.07 17.26 -4.73
C GLN A 337 -21.16 18.01 -3.41
N TYR A 338 -20.02 18.18 -2.76
CA TYR A 338 -19.89 18.90 -1.50
C TYR A 338 -18.88 20.02 -1.64
N GLU A 339 -19.21 21.15 -1.06
CA GLU A 339 -18.31 22.28 -0.90
C GLU A 339 -17.89 22.44 0.56
N ARG A 340 -16.75 23.03 0.78
CA ARG A 340 -16.29 23.34 2.14
C ARG A 340 -17.24 24.37 2.79
N PHE A 341 -17.61 24.17 4.05
CA PHE A 341 -18.53 25.07 4.76
C PHE A 341 -18.05 26.53 4.85
N LYS A 342 -16.75 26.71 5.08
CA LYS A 342 -16.08 28.02 5.02
C LYS A 342 -14.81 27.88 4.18
N PRO A 343 -14.48 28.88 3.35
CA PRO A 343 -13.26 28.85 2.55
C PRO A 343 -12.03 28.79 3.45
N LEU A 344 -11.01 28.09 2.99
CA LEU A 344 -9.68 28.10 3.61
C LEU A 344 -8.97 29.39 3.16
N VAL A 345 -8.52 30.19 4.11
CA VAL A 345 -7.85 31.45 3.85
C VAL A 345 -6.34 31.30 3.98
N VAL A 346 -5.60 31.66 2.93
CA VAL A 346 -4.15 31.78 2.99
C VAL A 346 -3.80 33.14 3.55
N GLU A 347 -3.05 33.21 4.66
CA GLU A 347 -2.57 34.48 5.20
C GLU A 347 -1.55 35.11 4.23
N ALA A 348 -1.64 36.42 4.02
CA ALA A 348 -0.74 37.15 3.12
C ALA A 348 0.72 37.21 3.61
N LYS A 349 0.95 36.88 4.87
CA LYS A 349 2.28 36.86 5.49
C LYS A 349 2.60 35.47 6.02
N SER A 350 3.81 35.00 5.73
CA SER A 350 4.41 33.84 6.40
C SER A 350 4.77 34.14 7.86
N LEU A 351 5.31 33.18 8.60
CA LEU A 351 5.92 33.46 9.92
C LEU A 351 7.26 34.23 9.79
N LEU A 352 7.72 34.57 8.60
CA LEU A 352 8.97 35.28 8.33
C LEU A 352 10.20 34.62 8.95
N GLY A 353 10.20 33.28 9.08
CA GLY A 353 11.27 32.51 9.69
C GLY A 353 11.37 32.64 11.22
N ASP A 354 10.42 33.30 11.90
CA ASP A 354 10.43 33.50 13.34
C ASP A 354 9.26 32.75 14.03
N LEU A 355 9.59 31.74 14.82
CA LEU A 355 8.62 30.95 15.61
C LEU A 355 7.95 31.76 16.73
N LYS A 356 8.41 32.99 17.05
CA LYS A 356 7.69 33.90 17.95
C LYS A 356 6.34 34.35 17.39
N ASN A 357 6.13 34.23 16.09
CA ASN A 357 4.89 34.55 15.41
C ASN A 357 3.83 33.42 15.47
N VAL A 358 4.14 32.33 16.19
CA VAL A 358 3.19 31.25 16.45
C VAL A 358 2.12 31.70 17.44
N ARG A 359 0.89 31.23 17.25
CA ARG A 359 -0.30 31.60 18.03
C ARG A 359 -1.01 30.36 18.56
N ALA A 360 -1.79 30.54 19.62
CA ALA A 360 -2.68 29.48 20.11
C ALA A 360 -3.61 28.96 19.03
N GLY A 361 -3.75 27.63 18.95
CA GLY A 361 -4.51 26.93 17.91
C GLY A 361 -3.73 26.70 16.59
N ASP A 362 -2.43 27.04 16.54
CA ASP A 362 -1.59 26.72 15.39
C ASP A 362 -1.19 25.25 15.35
N CYS A 363 -1.17 24.70 14.14
CA CYS A 363 -0.56 23.41 13.83
C CYS A 363 0.63 23.61 12.90
N ILE A 364 1.83 23.40 13.41
CA ILE A 364 3.07 23.51 12.62
C ILE A 364 3.38 22.14 12.02
N VAL A 365 3.45 22.06 10.70
CA VAL A 365 3.66 20.81 9.97
C VAL A 365 5.09 20.71 9.45
N ALA A 366 5.81 19.67 9.90
CA ALA A 366 7.16 19.36 9.45
C ALA A 366 7.24 17.88 9.02
N PHE A 367 8.06 17.59 8.01
CA PHE A 367 8.08 16.27 7.36
C PHE A 367 9.18 15.33 7.87
N SER A 368 9.93 15.75 8.87
CA SER A 368 10.89 14.88 9.55
C SER A 368 10.68 14.88 11.08
N ARG A 369 10.90 13.72 11.71
CA ARG A 369 10.82 13.59 13.16
C ARG A 369 11.77 14.58 13.88
N ARG A 370 12.94 14.78 13.31
CA ARG A 370 13.94 15.72 13.85
C ARG A 370 13.40 17.16 13.85
N GLU A 371 12.87 17.64 12.72
CA GLU A 371 12.28 18.99 12.62
C GLU A 371 11.12 19.18 13.60
N ILE A 372 10.26 18.16 13.77
CA ILE A 372 9.15 18.21 14.73
C ILE A 372 9.66 18.53 16.14
N PHE A 373 10.70 17.83 16.60
CA PHE A 373 11.25 18.09 17.93
C PHE A 373 12.05 19.39 18.00
N GLU A 374 12.77 19.76 16.95
CA GLU A 374 13.48 21.06 16.88
C GLU A 374 12.49 22.23 16.97
N VAL A 375 11.40 22.16 16.21
CA VAL A 375 10.33 23.18 16.23
C VAL A 375 9.65 23.24 17.59
N LYS A 376 9.28 22.07 18.17
CA LYS A 376 8.72 21.99 19.53
C LYS A 376 9.60 22.72 20.54
N LEU A 377 10.87 22.34 20.61
CA LEU A 377 11.82 22.91 21.58
C LEU A 377 12.05 24.40 21.36
N ALA A 378 12.07 24.84 20.11
CA ALA A 378 12.25 26.27 19.80
C ALA A 378 11.02 27.09 20.21
N ILE A 379 9.78 26.60 19.93
CA ILE A 379 8.56 27.28 20.36
C ILE A 379 8.52 27.39 21.89
N GLU A 380 8.72 26.29 22.62
CA GLU A 380 8.66 26.26 24.08
C GLU A 380 9.78 27.09 24.74
N LYS A 381 10.92 27.27 24.04
CA LYS A 381 12.05 28.09 24.52
C LYS A 381 11.82 29.59 24.30
N PHE A 382 11.27 29.97 23.15
CA PHE A 382 11.21 31.39 22.73
C PHE A 382 9.85 32.01 22.90
N THR A 383 8.83 31.23 23.26
CA THR A 383 7.45 31.68 23.48
C THR A 383 6.92 31.13 24.81
N LYS A 384 5.70 31.52 25.15
CA LYS A 384 4.97 30.97 26.32
C LYS A 384 4.17 29.71 26.00
N HIS A 385 4.12 29.32 24.73
CA HIS A 385 3.31 28.20 24.23
C HIS A 385 3.93 26.86 24.59
N LYS A 386 3.07 25.88 24.87
CA LYS A 386 3.42 24.46 25.04
C LYS A 386 2.92 23.65 23.86
N CYS A 387 3.71 22.69 23.45
CA CYS A 387 3.45 21.96 22.22
C CYS A 387 3.02 20.51 22.48
N CYS A 388 1.88 20.12 21.89
CA CYS A 388 1.57 18.72 21.61
C CYS A 388 2.36 18.24 20.38
N VAL A 389 2.61 16.93 20.30
CA VAL A 389 3.39 16.33 19.18
C VAL A 389 2.65 15.15 18.58
N ILE A 390 2.48 15.16 17.23
CA ILE A 390 1.85 14.06 16.51
C ILE A 390 2.65 13.71 15.26
N TYR A 391 3.10 12.45 15.15
CA TYR A 391 3.77 11.93 13.94
C TYR A 391 3.43 10.46 13.68
N GLY A 392 3.76 9.97 12.49
CA GLY A 392 3.30 8.68 11.97
C GLY A 392 3.72 7.44 12.78
N ALA A 393 4.88 7.46 13.46
CA ALA A 393 5.34 6.32 14.24
C ALA A 393 4.67 6.20 15.63
N LEU A 394 4.00 7.27 16.11
CA LEU A 394 3.31 7.21 17.40
C LEU A 394 2.12 6.23 17.37
N PRO A 395 1.91 5.48 18.46
CA PRO A 395 0.71 4.68 18.66
C PRO A 395 -0.58 5.49 18.49
N PRO A 396 -1.68 4.87 18.02
CA PRO A 396 -2.98 5.52 17.95
C PRO A 396 -3.44 6.11 19.28
N GLU A 397 -3.22 5.41 20.38
CA GLU A 397 -3.58 5.81 21.75
C GLU A 397 -2.82 7.09 22.14
N THR A 398 -1.51 7.12 21.91
CA THR A 398 -0.66 8.30 22.19
C THR A 398 -1.08 9.49 21.32
N ARG A 399 -1.40 9.26 20.01
CA ARG A 399 -1.94 10.34 19.14
C ARG A 399 -3.26 10.87 19.66
N ARG A 400 -4.15 9.99 20.15
CA ARG A 400 -5.43 10.38 20.76
C ARG A 400 -5.23 11.20 22.03
N GLN A 401 -4.28 10.83 22.89
CA GLN A 401 -3.90 11.61 24.08
C GLN A 401 -3.38 12.99 23.70
N GLN A 402 -2.47 13.10 22.75
CA GLN A 402 -1.94 14.37 22.26
C GLN A 402 -3.03 15.24 21.60
N ALA A 403 -3.93 14.64 20.84
CA ALA A 403 -5.07 15.33 20.24
C ALA A 403 -6.06 15.85 21.29
N LYS A 404 -6.30 15.07 22.34
CA LYS A 404 -7.14 15.48 23.46
C LYS A 404 -6.55 16.67 24.19
N LEU A 405 -5.24 16.62 24.54
CA LEU A 405 -4.55 17.72 25.18
C LEU A 405 -4.58 19.00 24.34
N PHE A 406 -4.40 18.90 23.02
CA PHE A 406 -4.48 20.06 22.13
C PHE A 406 -5.90 20.65 22.01
N ASN A 407 -6.92 19.81 22.11
CA ASN A 407 -8.33 20.24 21.96
C ASN A 407 -8.93 20.85 23.24
N GLU A 408 -8.39 20.51 24.41
CA GLU A 408 -8.84 21.01 25.71
C GLU A 408 -8.32 22.44 25.93
N GLN A 409 -9.20 23.37 26.30
CA GLN A 409 -8.86 24.79 26.47
C GLN A 409 -8.23 25.11 27.83
N ASP A 410 -8.44 24.25 28.84
CA ASP A 410 -8.10 24.51 30.23
C ASP A 410 -6.71 23.98 30.61
N ASN A 411 -5.80 23.81 29.65
CA ASN A 411 -4.44 23.34 29.87
C ASN A 411 -3.39 24.23 29.16
N GLU A 412 -2.11 23.95 29.40
CA GLU A 412 -1.00 24.74 28.87
C GLU A 412 -0.69 24.45 27.40
N TYR A 413 -1.27 23.40 26.79
CA TYR A 413 -0.91 22.89 25.46
C TYR A 413 -1.82 23.51 24.39
N ASP A 414 -1.37 24.57 23.77
CA ASP A 414 -2.15 25.37 22.84
C ASP A 414 -1.61 25.38 21.40
N VAL A 415 -0.46 24.71 21.16
CA VAL A 415 0.16 24.55 19.83
C VAL A 415 0.38 23.08 19.54
N LEU A 416 0.17 22.69 18.28
CA LEU A 416 0.47 21.36 17.78
C LEU A 416 1.66 21.38 16.83
N VAL A 417 2.64 20.50 17.01
CA VAL A 417 3.69 20.25 16.03
C VAL A 417 3.50 18.84 15.48
N ALA A 418 3.30 18.71 14.18
CA ALA A 418 2.89 17.44 13.60
C ALA A 418 3.60 17.11 12.28
N SER A 419 3.59 15.82 11.92
CA SER A 419 3.90 15.40 10.56
C SER A 419 2.65 15.45 9.67
N ASP A 420 2.77 14.96 8.43
CA ASP A 420 1.64 14.70 7.54
C ASP A 420 0.55 13.76 8.13
N ALA A 421 0.86 13.06 9.22
CA ALA A 421 -0.12 12.27 9.98
C ALA A 421 -1.32 13.09 10.46
N VAL A 422 -1.20 14.43 10.57
CA VAL A 422 -2.32 15.33 10.89
C VAL A 422 -3.34 15.39 9.74
N GLY A 423 -2.94 15.12 8.52
CA GLY A 423 -3.79 15.15 7.33
C GLY A 423 -4.94 14.15 7.35
N MET A 424 -4.84 13.09 8.15
CA MET A 424 -5.88 12.07 8.29
C MET A 424 -6.07 11.62 9.75
N GLY A 425 -7.26 11.18 10.09
CA GLY A 425 -7.50 10.33 11.26
C GLY A 425 -7.63 11.02 12.61
N LEU A 426 -7.59 12.33 12.69
CA LEU A 426 -7.72 13.04 13.95
C LEU A 426 -8.71 14.19 13.86
N ASN A 427 -9.50 14.29 14.93
CA ASN A 427 -10.42 15.40 15.15
C ASN A 427 -9.71 16.48 15.98
N LEU A 428 -9.19 17.51 15.31
CA LEU A 428 -8.37 18.56 15.91
C LEU A 428 -9.00 19.94 15.75
N ASN A 429 -8.92 20.77 16.79
CA ASN A 429 -9.39 22.14 16.81
C ASN A 429 -8.30 23.09 16.27
N ILE A 430 -7.89 22.89 15.03
CA ILE A 430 -6.83 23.69 14.40
C ILE A 430 -7.41 25.01 13.89
N ARG A 431 -6.87 26.13 14.35
CA ARG A 431 -7.13 27.46 13.84
C ARG A 431 -6.37 27.73 12.54
N ARG A 432 -5.04 27.46 12.56
CA ARG A 432 -4.14 27.75 11.46
C ARG A 432 -3.15 26.61 11.24
N VAL A 433 -3.03 26.16 10.01
CA VAL A 433 -1.96 25.25 9.58
C VAL A 433 -0.79 26.06 9.06
N VAL A 434 0.40 25.83 9.61
CA VAL A 434 1.65 26.44 9.19
C VAL A 434 2.58 25.37 8.66
N PHE A 435 2.92 25.42 7.38
CA PHE A 435 3.93 24.52 6.81
C PHE A 435 5.32 25.02 7.15
N TYR A 436 6.06 24.25 7.97
CA TYR A 436 7.45 24.55 8.29
C TYR A 436 8.37 24.44 7.08
N SER A 437 8.07 23.48 6.19
CA SER A 437 8.67 23.31 4.87
C SER A 437 7.63 22.68 3.94
N LEU A 438 7.69 22.95 2.66
CA LEU A 438 6.90 22.30 1.61
C LEU A 438 7.70 21.28 0.80
N SER A 439 8.85 20.86 1.33
CA SER A 439 9.69 19.79 0.78
C SER A 439 9.83 18.65 1.77
N LYS A 440 9.85 17.40 1.28
CA LYS A 440 10.03 16.18 2.09
C LYS A 440 11.02 15.22 1.44
N TYR A 441 11.67 14.40 2.28
CA TYR A 441 12.54 13.34 1.79
C TYR A 441 11.73 12.10 1.43
N ASN A 442 11.81 11.66 0.17
CA ASN A 442 11.06 10.50 -0.33
C ASN A 442 11.74 9.14 -0.10
N GLY A 443 12.91 9.13 0.53
CA GLY A 443 13.76 7.93 0.70
C GLY A 443 15.06 8.00 -0.09
N ASP A 444 15.10 8.80 -1.16
CA ASP A 444 16.23 9.00 -2.08
C ASP A 444 16.68 10.47 -2.09
N ARG A 445 15.78 11.41 -2.31
CA ARG A 445 16.06 12.84 -2.42
C ARG A 445 14.95 13.70 -1.80
N MET A 446 15.25 14.98 -1.60
CA MET A 446 14.22 15.98 -1.26
C MET A 446 13.32 16.23 -2.47
N VAL A 447 12.01 16.18 -2.27
CA VAL A 447 10.99 16.43 -3.29
C VAL A 447 9.93 17.37 -2.73
N PRO A 448 9.30 18.21 -3.57
CA PRO A 448 8.15 19.04 -3.17
C PRO A 448 7.00 18.15 -2.67
N VAL A 449 6.26 18.63 -1.69
CA VAL A 449 5.06 17.95 -1.19
C VAL A 449 3.96 18.05 -2.24
N ALA A 450 3.32 16.93 -2.62
CA ALA A 450 2.28 16.93 -3.63
C ALA A 450 1.09 17.83 -3.27
N ALA A 451 0.51 18.52 -4.24
CA ALA A 451 -0.60 19.44 -4.04
C ALA A 451 -1.82 18.77 -3.35
N SER A 452 -2.11 17.50 -3.65
CA SER A 452 -3.16 16.72 -2.97
C SER A 452 -2.90 16.59 -1.46
N GLN A 453 -1.65 16.34 -1.06
CA GLN A 453 -1.25 16.24 0.33
C GLN A 453 -1.30 17.61 1.03
N VAL A 454 -0.84 18.68 0.35
CA VAL A 454 -0.95 20.05 0.86
C VAL A 454 -2.41 20.42 1.12
N LYS A 455 -3.32 20.16 0.16
CA LYS A 455 -4.77 20.39 0.31
C LYS A 455 -5.37 19.63 1.49
N GLN A 456 -5.00 18.37 1.64
CA GLN A 456 -5.48 17.51 2.70
C GLN A 456 -5.06 18.01 4.10
N ILE A 457 -3.79 18.41 4.24
CA ILE A 457 -3.23 18.93 5.48
C ILE A 457 -3.80 20.32 5.79
N ALA A 458 -3.72 21.27 4.86
CA ALA A 458 -4.26 22.62 5.02
C ALA A 458 -5.76 22.61 5.30
N GLY A 459 -6.49 21.68 4.65
CA GLY A 459 -7.92 21.47 4.83
C GLY A 459 -8.33 21.09 6.25
N ARG A 460 -7.40 20.74 7.15
CA ARG A 460 -7.68 20.45 8.56
C ARG A 460 -7.90 21.69 9.40
N ALA A 461 -7.47 22.86 8.95
CA ALA A 461 -7.75 24.12 9.65
C ALA A 461 -9.23 24.48 9.52
N GLY A 462 -9.82 25.02 10.55
CA GLY A 462 -11.20 25.51 10.61
C GLY A 462 -12.24 24.39 10.47
N ARG A 463 -12.90 24.05 11.55
CA ARG A 463 -13.91 22.99 11.59
C ARG A 463 -15.25 23.53 12.07
N ARG A 464 -16.33 23.10 11.41
CA ARG A 464 -17.70 23.44 11.83
C ARG A 464 -17.98 22.92 13.24
N GLY A 465 -18.46 23.77 14.12
CA GLY A 465 -18.78 23.40 15.51
C GLY A 465 -17.57 23.28 16.43
N SER A 466 -16.34 23.60 15.96
CA SER A 466 -15.16 23.74 16.82
C SER A 466 -14.99 25.18 17.31
N VAL A 467 -14.04 25.38 18.21
CA VAL A 467 -13.62 26.70 18.74
C VAL A 467 -13.17 27.63 17.61
N TYR A 468 -12.59 27.06 16.55
CA TYR A 468 -12.07 27.79 15.39
C TYR A 468 -12.81 27.37 14.12
N PRO A 469 -13.95 28.00 13.81
CA PRO A 469 -14.71 27.65 12.61
C PRO A 469 -14.07 28.14 11.32
N ASP A 470 -13.21 29.18 11.39
CA ASP A 470 -12.49 29.74 10.25
C ASP A 470 -11.12 29.09 10.12
N GLY A 471 -10.80 28.58 8.93
CA GLY A 471 -9.56 27.90 8.67
C GLY A 471 -8.52 28.82 8.03
N LEU A 472 -7.35 28.93 8.63
CA LEU A 472 -6.23 29.68 8.11
C LEU A 472 -5.09 28.76 7.72
N THR A 473 -4.29 29.13 6.74
CA THR A 473 -3.03 28.44 6.42
C THR A 473 -1.96 29.43 5.98
N THR A 474 -0.71 29.10 6.25
CA THR A 474 0.47 29.87 5.82
C THR A 474 1.71 28.98 5.86
N THR A 475 2.88 29.58 5.64
CA THR A 475 4.20 28.93 5.67
C THR A 475 5.10 29.54 6.74
N PHE A 476 6.13 28.82 7.13
CA PHE A 476 7.17 29.34 8.02
C PHE A 476 8.06 30.34 7.29
N LEU A 477 8.52 30.00 6.08
CA LEU A 477 9.31 30.86 5.20
C LEU A 477 8.42 31.56 4.16
N LEU A 478 8.80 32.74 3.75
CA LEU A 478 8.08 33.49 2.71
C LEU A 478 8.20 32.81 1.34
N ASP A 479 9.35 32.25 1.04
CA ASP A 479 9.64 31.60 -0.24
C ASP A 479 8.70 30.38 -0.55
N ASP A 480 8.20 29.73 0.48
CA ASP A 480 7.26 28.60 0.35
C ASP A 480 5.80 29.05 0.11
N LEU A 481 5.48 30.35 0.32
CA LEU A 481 4.09 30.84 0.31
C LEU A 481 3.47 30.78 -1.08
N GLU A 482 4.22 31.09 -2.11
CA GLU A 482 3.76 31.02 -3.50
C GLU A 482 3.40 29.59 -3.89
N TYR A 483 4.27 28.62 -3.54
CA TYR A 483 3.99 27.20 -3.80
C TYR A 483 2.75 26.70 -3.02
N LEU A 484 2.54 27.16 -1.79
CA LEU A 484 1.32 26.86 -1.03
C LEU A 484 0.07 27.32 -1.77
N ILE A 485 0.07 28.57 -2.28
CA ILE A 485 -1.04 29.16 -3.02
C ILE A 485 -1.29 28.34 -4.30
N GLU A 486 -0.24 28.07 -5.07
CA GLU A 486 -0.31 27.22 -6.26
C GLU A 486 -0.95 25.87 -5.96
N CYS A 487 -0.45 25.15 -4.96
CA CYS A 487 -1.00 23.85 -4.57
C CYS A 487 -2.49 23.92 -4.24
N LEU A 488 -2.94 24.96 -3.55
CA LEU A 488 -4.35 25.10 -3.16
C LEU A 488 -5.26 25.44 -4.33
N GLN A 489 -4.77 26.17 -5.33
CA GLN A 489 -5.51 26.57 -6.53
C GLN A 489 -5.57 25.47 -7.59
N GLN A 490 -4.56 24.59 -7.67
CA GLN A 490 -4.56 23.51 -8.64
C GLN A 490 -5.83 22.65 -8.52
N PRO A 491 -6.43 22.18 -9.62
CA PRO A 491 -7.49 21.17 -9.56
C PRO A 491 -6.97 19.87 -8.93
N PHE A 492 -7.88 19.01 -8.49
CA PHE A 492 -7.48 17.67 -8.08
C PHE A 492 -6.96 16.89 -9.29
N GLU A 493 -5.77 16.34 -9.18
CA GLU A 493 -5.21 15.49 -10.23
C GLU A 493 -6.03 14.20 -10.33
N GLU A 494 -6.49 13.88 -11.55
CA GLU A 494 -7.27 12.68 -11.78
C GLU A 494 -6.36 11.44 -11.74
N ALA A 495 -6.74 10.47 -10.91
CA ALA A 495 -6.10 9.18 -10.89
C ALA A 495 -6.34 8.46 -12.24
N LYS A 496 -5.27 7.90 -12.81
CA LYS A 496 -5.33 7.16 -14.08
C LYS A 496 -5.63 5.67 -13.86
N LYS A 497 -5.22 5.14 -12.72
CA LYS A 497 -5.34 3.72 -12.37
C LYS A 497 -5.57 3.56 -10.88
N ILE A 498 -6.09 2.40 -10.46
CA ILE A 498 -6.31 2.03 -9.06
C ILE A 498 -5.58 0.73 -8.71
N GLY A 499 -5.27 0.58 -7.43
CA GLY A 499 -4.47 -0.54 -6.94
C GLY A 499 -5.25 -1.86 -6.94
N LEU A 500 -4.58 -2.94 -7.32
CA LEU A 500 -5.08 -4.31 -7.28
C LEU A 500 -4.03 -5.22 -6.64
N PHE A 501 -4.49 -6.26 -5.94
CA PHE A 501 -3.63 -7.30 -5.40
C PHE A 501 -4.38 -8.64 -5.49
N PRO A 502 -3.72 -9.75 -5.86
CA PRO A 502 -4.37 -11.06 -5.93
C PRO A 502 -4.79 -11.53 -4.53
N CYS A 503 -5.95 -12.16 -4.43
CA CYS A 503 -6.34 -12.85 -3.20
C CYS A 503 -5.51 -14.13 -3.01
N PHE A 504 -5.56 -14.70 -1.79
CA PHE A 504 -4.77 -15.89 -1.48
C PHE A 504 -5.10 -17.07 -2.40
N GLU A 505 -6.37 -17.27 -2.72
CA GLU A 505 -6.85 -18.36 -3.58
C GLU A 505 -6.24 -18.29 -4.99
N GLN A 506 -6.03 -17.10 -5.52
CA GLN A 506 -5.36 -16.90 -6.82
C GLN A 506 -3.87 -17.23 -6.73
N VAL A 507 -3.22 -16.79 -5.65
CA VAL A 507 -1.80 -17.11 -5.39
C VAL A 507 -1.63 -18.63 -5.20
N GLU A 508 -2.53 -19.28 -4.47
CA GLU A 508 -2.52 -20.73 -4.24
C GLU A 508 -2.74 -21.51 -5.53
N MET A 509 -3.71 -21.09 -6.36
CA MET A 509 -3.96 -21.71 -7.66
C MET A 509 -2.76 -21.57 -8.61
N PHE A 510 -2.10 -20.42 -8.58
CA PHE A 510 -0.87 -20.19 -9.35
C PHE A 510 0.30 -21.03 -8.80
N ALA A 511 0.44 -21.10 -7.48
CA ALA A 511 1.49 -21.89 -6.80
C ALA A 511 1.39 -23.40 -7.10
N SER A 512 0.17 -23.92 -7.29
CA SER A 512 -0.03 -25.33 -7.63
C SER A 512 0.64 -25.76 -8.96
N GLN A 513 0.94 -24.80 -9.84
CA GLN A 513 1.66 -25.05 -11.09
C GLN A 513 3.19 -25.01 -10.94
N PHE A 514 3.67 -24.56 -9.78
CA PHE A 514 5.11 -24.37 -9.50
C PHE A 514 5.45 -24.83 -8.08
N PRO A 515 5.35 -26.14 -7.78
CA PRO A 515 5.52 -26.66 -6.42
C PRO A 515 6.92 -26.45 -5.85
N ASP A 516 7.94 -26.31 -6.70
CA ASP A 516 9.34 -26.21 -6.32
C ASP A 516 9.83 -24.78 -6.10
N LEU A 517 9.01 -23.76 -6.41
CA LEU A 517 9.41 -22.37 -6.23
C LEU A 517 9.25 -21.92 -4.78
N THR A 518 10.19 -21.13 -4.33
CA THR A 518 10.05 -20.38 -3.07
C THR A 518 8.91 -19.36 -3.20
N PHE A 519 8.38 -18.92 -2.06
CA PHE A 519 7.29 -17.93 -2.09
C PHE A 519 7.71 -16.61 -2.73
N THR A 520 8.94 -16.19 -2.53
CA THR A 520 9.51 -14.98 -3.15
C THR A 520 9.57 -15.11 -4.68
N GLU A 521 10.09 -16.22 -5.18
CA GLU A 521 10.15 -16.51 -6.62
C GLU A 521 8.74 -16.63 -7.22
N LEU A 522 7.81 -17.22 -6.47
CA LEU A 522 6.41 -17.33 -6.87
C LEU A 522 5.76 -15.96 -7.06
N LEU A 523 5.98 -15.01 -6.14
CA LEU A 523 5.48 -13.64 -6.26
C LEU A 523 6.07 -12.91 -7.46
N ASP A 524 7.36 -13.10 -7.74
CA ASP A 524 8.01 -12.53 -8.94
C ASP A 524 7.42 -13.12 -10.20
N LYS A 525 7.31 -14.44 -10.26
CA LYS A 525 6.76 -15.14 -11.41
C LYS A 525 5.28 -14.81 -11.63
N PHE A 526 4.49 -14.64 -10.58
CA PHE A 526 3.11 -14.18 -10.66
C PHE A 526 3.03 -12.79 -11.28
N ARG A 527 3.82 -11.83 -10.78
CA ARG A 527 3.87 -10.47 -11.32
C ARG A 527 4.26 -10.45 -12.80
N ASP A 528 5.25 -11.25 -13.18
CA ASP A 528 5.77 -11.27 -14.55
C ASP A 528 4.80 -11.90 -15.56
N ASN A 529 3.88 -12.75 -15.09
CA ASN A 529 2.87 -13.43 -15.92
C ASN A 529 1.46 -12.86 -15.78
N CYS A 530 1.21 -11.95 -14.81
CA CYS A 530 -0.11 -11.42 -14.58
C CYS A 530 -0.56 -10.48 -15.72
N ARG A 531 -1.85 -10.63 -16.07
CA ARG A 531 -2.54 -9.73 -17.00
C ARG A 531 -3.46 -8.83 -16.20
N ILE A 532 -3.35 -7.53 -16.41
CA ILE A 532 -4.13 -6.51 -15.69
C ILE A 532 -4.77 -5.57 -16.70
N ASP A 533 -6.06 -5.24 -16.53
CA ASP A 533 -6.74 -4.21 -17.32
C ASP A 533 -6.12 -2.83 -17.10
N LYS A 534 -6.23 -1.94 -18.08
CA LYS A 534 -5.67 -0.58 -18.07
C LYS A 534 -6.18 0.29 -16.91
N THR A 535 -7.30 -0.08 -16.29
CA THR A 535 -7.89 0.59 -15.11
C THR A 535 -7.12 0.33 -13.83
N TYR A 536 -6.35 -0.76 -13.78
CA TYR A 536 -5.69 -1.22 -12.57
C TYR A 536 -4.17 -1.18 -12.69
N PHE A 537 -3.50 -1.16 -11.55
CA PHE A 537 -2.08 -1.45 -11.42
C PHE A 537 -1.86 -2.46 -10.28
N MET A 538 -0.82 -3.28 -10.40
CA MET A 538 -0.40 -4.15 -9.30
C MET A 538 0.22 -3.30 -8.20
N CYS A 539 -0.32 -3.38 -6.97
CA CYS A 539 0.25 -2.70 -5.81
C CYS A 539 1.69 -3.14 -5.57
N GLN A 540 2.49 -2.22 -5.03
CA GLN A 540 3.91 -2.46 -4.72
C GLN A 540 4.06 -3.60 -3.71
N GLN A 541 4.95 -4.52 -4.02
CA GLN A 541 5.17 -5.74 -3.24
C GLN A 541 6.49 -5.73 -2.46
N ASP A 542 7.26 -4.65 -2.50
CA ASP A 542 8.63 -4.61 -1.96
C ASP A 542 8.70 -4.97 -0.47
N SER A 543 7.75 -4.50 0.33
CA SER A 543 7.65 -4.86 1.74
C SER A 543 7.29 -6.34 1.93
N ILE A 544 6.31 -6.82 1.17
CA ILE A 544 5.86 -8.23 1.19
C ILE A 544 7.01 -9.15 0.80
N LYS A 545 7.72 -8.83 -0.29
CA LYS A 545 8.89 -9.61 -0.76
C LYS A 545 10.03 -9.63 0.26
N LYS A 546 10.31 -8.49 0.90
CA LYS A 546 11.35 -8.43 1.93
C LYS A 546 11.04 -9.34 3.11
N VAL A 547 9.78 -9.38 3.53
CA VAL A 547 9.32 -10.32 4.56
C VAL A 547 9.33 -11.76 4.04
N ALA A 548 8.83 -12.02 2.83
CA ALA A 548 8.84 -13.34 2.22
C ALA A 548 10.25 -13.93 2.16
N ASN A 549 11.22 -13.16 1.66
CA ASN A 549 12.63 -13.58 1.58
C ASN A 549 13.23 -13.90 2.98
N MET A 550 12.89 -13.10 4.00
CA MET A 550 13.29 -13.41 5.37
C MET A 550 12.68 -14.73 5.86
N LEU A 551 11.42 -15.00 5.53
CA LEU A 551 10.68 -16.19 5.94
C LEU A 551 11.11 -17.47 5.19
N GLU A 552 11.85 -17.38 4.07
CA GLU A 552 12.41 -18.57 3.39
C GLU A 552 13.34 -19.39 4.31
N ARG A 553 13.95 -18.72 5.29
CA ARG A 553 14.78 -19.38 6.33
C ARG A 553 13.98 -20.23 7.32
N VAL A 554 12.65 -20.06 7.36
CA VAL A 554 11.76 -20.77 8.31
C VAL A 554 11.14 -21.97 7.62
N GLN A 555 11.53 -23.16 8.04
CA GLN A 555 10.98 -24.41 7.54
C GLN A 555 9.63 -24.73 8.23
N GLY A 556 8.76 -25.50 7.54
CA GLY A 556 7.50 -25.99 8.11
C GLY A 556 6.33 -24.98 8.10
N LEU A 557 6.48 -23.80 7.49
CA LEU A 557 5.37 -22.89 7.22
C LEU A 557 4.64 -23.33 5.95
N SER A 558 3.31 -23.43 6.02
CA SER A 558 2.48 -23.59 4.82
C SER A 558 2.52 -22.33 3.94
N LEU A 559 2.11 -22.44 2.68
CA LEU A 559 1.98 -21.29 1.78
C LEU A 559 1.04 -20.23 2.38
N LYS A 560 -0.07 -20.67 2.98
CA LYS A 560 -1.05 -19.79 3.64
C LYS A 560 -0.44 -19.06 4.83
N ASP A 561 0.33 -19.78 5.68
CA ASP A 561 0.99 -19.16 6.82
C ASP A 561 2.02 -18.12 6.35
N ARG A 562 2.85 -18.43 5.34
CA ARG A 562 3.82 -17.48 4.75
C ARG A 562 3.12 -16.24 4.22
N TYR A 563 2.05 -16.43 3.45
CA TYR A 563 1.23 -15.34 2.94
C TYR A 563 0.72 -14.46 4.09
N SER A 564 0.11 -15.05 5.12
CA SER A 564 -0.41 -14.33 6.29
C SER A 564 0.68 -13.54 7.03
N PHE A 565 1.83 -14.14 7.31
CA PHE A 565 2.96 -13.45 7.95
C PHE A 565 3.49 -12.27 7.12
N CYS A 566 3.41 -12.32 5.79
CA CYS A 566 3.86 -11.23 4.91
C CYS A 566 3.00 -9.97 5.01
N PHE A 567 1.74 -10.08 5.49
CA PHE A 567 0.85 -8.94 5.73
C PHE A 567 0.89 -8.42 7.17
N ALA A 568 1.68 -9.04 8.05
CA ALA A 568 1.86 -8.54 9.41
C ALA A 568 2.39 -7.08 9.40
N PRO A 569 1.85 -6.19 10.26
CA PRO A 569 2.22 -4.78 10.27
C PRO A 569 3.61 -4.54 10.86
N VAL A 570 4.65 -4.84 10.09
CA VAL A 570 6.04 -4.68 10.48
C VAL A 570 6.72 -3.51 9.75
N ASN A 571 7.51 -2.73 10.47
CA ASN A 571 8.40 -1.76 9.84
C ASN A 571 9.64 -2.48 9.30
N ILE A 572 9.66 -2.73 7.99
CA ILE A 572 10.77 -3.42 7.31
C ILE A 572 12.12 -2.69 7.36
N ARG A 573 12.13 -1.42 7.84
CA ARG A 573 13.34 -0.61 8.05
C ARG A 573 13.89 -0.73 9.48
N ASP A 574 13.12 -1.33 10.38
CA ASP A 574 13.53 -1.57 11.77
C ASP A 574 14.01 -3.02 11.93
N PRO A 575 15.33 -3.25 12.10
CA PRO A 575 15.86 -4.61 12.26
C PRO A 575 15.31 -5.33 13.49
N LYS A 576 15.02 -4.61 14.59
CA LYS A 576 14.47 -5.22 15.82
C LYS A 576 13.04 -5.73 15.57
N ALA A 577 12.20 -4.94 14.88
CA ALA A 577 10.86 -5.36 14.53
C ALA A 577 10.87 -6.59 13.59
N MET A 578 11.76 -6.57 12.58
CA MET A 578 11.96 -7.70 11.65
C MET A 578 12.47 -8.97 12.37
N TYR A 579 13.39 -8.84 13.32
CA TYR A 579 13.85 -9.94 14.15
C TYR A 579 12.70 -10.57 14.95
N HIS A 580 11.82 -9.74 15.55
CA HIS A 580 10.68 -10.28 16.30
C HIS A 580 9.68 -10.99 15.38
N LEU A 581 9.43 -10.49 14.17
CA LEU A 581 8.59 -11.20 13.20
C LEU A 581 9.18 -12.56 12.82
N LEU A 582 10.47 -12.62 12.50
CA LEU A 582 11.17 -13.87 12.21
C LEU A 582 11.08 -14.87 13.39
N ARG A 583 11.27 -14.36 14.61
CA ARG A 583 11.15 -15.17 15.83
C ARG A 583 9.73 -15.72 16.00
N PHE A 584 8.70 -14.91 15.80
CA PHE A 584 7.31 -15.35 15.89
C PHE A 584 7.01 -16.44 14.87
N ALA A 585 7.39 -16.22 13.60
CA ALA A 585 7.22 -17.21 12.55
C ALA A 585 7.98 -18.53 12.84
N THR A 586 9.21 -18.46 13.38
CA THR A 586 10.02 -19.62 13.75
C THR A 586 9.39 -20.40 14.91
N HIS A 587 8.89 -19.72 15.94
CA HIS A 587 8.19 -20.39 17.05
C HIS A 587 6.87 -21.00 16.58
N TYR A 588 6.12 -20.29 15.76
CA TYR A 588 4.88 -20.80 15.16
C TYR A 588 5.13 -22.08 14.34
N SER A 589 6.16 -22.10 13.50
CA SER A 589 6.46 -23.26 12.66
C SER A 589 6.85 -24.51 13.49
N LYS A 590 7.55 -24.32 14.62
CA LYS A 590 8.04 -25.41 15.46
C LYS A 590 6.99 -25.96 16.43
N SER A 591 6.30 -25.08 17.14
CA SER A 591 5.44 -25.44 18.26
C SER A 591 3.98 -25.06 18.12
N ARG A 592 3.65 -24.31 17.06
CA ARG A 592 2.34 -23.66 16.88
C ARG A 592 1.94 -22.76 18.06
N ARG A 593 2.82 -22.50 19.00
CA ARG A 593 2.57 -21.66 20.19
C ARG A 593 3.64 -20.59 20.33
N VAL A 594 3.25 -19.34 20.22
CA VAL A 594 4.15 -18.19 20.20
C VAL A 594 4.02 -17.39 21.49
N SER A 595 5.11 -17.23 22.23
CA SER A 595 5.13 -16.42 23.46
C SER A 595 5.70 -15.03 23.23
N ILE A 596 5.23 -14.07 24.06
CA ILE A 596 5.85 -12.75 24.14
C ILE A 596 7.12 -12.87 24.99
N ALA A 597 8.29 -12.67 24.37
CA ALA A 597 9.56 -12.54 25.09
C ALA A 597 10.05 -11.11 24.92
N MET A 598 9.48 -10.21 25.73
CA MET A 598 9.83 -8.78 25.77
C MET A 598 9.69 -8.29 27.20
N GLY A 599 10.74 -7.59 27.68
CA GLY A 599 10.68 -6.91 28.97
C GLY A 599 9.95 -5.57 28.91
N MET A 600 9.21 -5.25 29.98
CA MET A 600 8.61 -3.93 30.12
C MET A 600 9.67 -2.86 30.38
N PRO A 601 9.50 -1.67 29.79
CA PRO A 601 10.34 -0.50 30.10
C PRO A 601 10.16 -0.08 31.57
N ARG A 602 11.20 0.45 32.17
CA ARG A 602 11.18 0.86 33.58
C ARG A 602 10.58 2.26 33.81
N GLY A 603 10.43 3.07 32.76
CA GLY A 603 9.92 4.43 32.86
C GLY A 603 9.80 5.14 31.51
N SER A 604 9.46 6.45 31.55
CA SER A 604 9.43 7.28 30.35
C SER A 604 10.85 7.50 29.80
N ALA A 605 10.95 7.65 28.48
CA ALA A 605 12.21 7.90 27.78
C ALA A 605 12.85 9.21 28.23
N THR A 606 14.17 9.20 28.39
CA THR A 606 15.01 10.35 28.75
C THR A 606 15.84 10.86 27.57
N ASN A 607 15.89 10.10 26.48
CA ASN A 607 16.62 10.42 25.26
C ASN A 607 15.92 9.82 24.03
N ASP A 608 16.42 10.15 22.85
CA ASP A 608 15.83 9.71 21.57
C ASP A 608 15.90 8.20 21.37
N THR A 609 17.01 7.57 21.74
CA THR A 609 17.20 6.11 21.60
C THR A 609 16.18 5.34 22.43
N GLU A 610 15.92 5.77 23.67
CA GLU A 610 14.89 5.16 24.52
C GLU A 610 13.48 5.39 23.97
N LEU A 611 13.22 6.57 23.40
CA LEU A 611 11.93 6.86 22.76
C LEU A 611 11.70 5.95 21.55
N LEU A 612 12.70 5.77 20.69
CA LEU A 612 12.65 4.83 19.57
C LEU A 612 12.44 3.37 20.04
N ASP A 613 13.08 2.98 21.14
CA ASP A 613 12.90 1.63 21.71
C ASP A 613 11.47 1.41 22.22
N LEU A 614 10.85 2.42 22.82
CA LEU A 614 9.42 2.37 23.19
C LEU A 614 8.53 2.25 21.95
N GLU A 615 8.79 3.02 20.90
CA GLU A 615 8.04 2.95 19.62
C GLU A 615 8.16 1.55 19.00
N THR A 616 9.37 0.99 18.93
CA THR A 616 9.62 -0.37 18.41
C THR A 616 8.90 -1.42 19.26
N LYS A 617 8.98 -1.34 20.60
CA LYS A 617 8.29 -2.29 21.49
C LYS A 617 6.78 -2.25 21.31
N HIS A 618 6.20 -1.06 21.21
CA HIS A 618 4.77 -0.92 20.93
C HIS A 618 4.41 -1.54 19.59
N GLN A 619 5.22 -1.32 18.55
CA GLN A 619 5.01 -1.90 17.23
C GLN A 619 5.06 -3.44 17.26
N VAL A 620 6.02 -4.02 17.97
CA VAL A 620 6.15 -5.49 18.12
C VAL A 620 4.92 -6.07 18.83
N LEU A 621 4.40 -5.40 19.86
CA LEU A 621 3.16 -5.82 20.54
C LEU A 621 1.95 -5.70 19.62
N SER A 622 1.84 -4.61 18.87
CA SER A 622 0.79 -4.43 17.87
C SER A 622 0.83 -5.52 16.78
N MET A 623 2.03 -5.92 16.35
CA MET A 623 2.23 -7.02 15.43
C MET A 623 1.82 -8.37 16.05
N TYR A 624 2.14 -8.62 17.31
CA TYR A 624 1.72 -9.82 18.03
C TYR A 624 0.18 -9.90 18.13
N LEU A 625 -0.48 -8.80 18.47
CA LEU A 625 -1.95 -8.69 18.50
C LEU A 625 -2.57 -8.92 17.12
N TRP A 626 -1.96 -8.35 16.08
CA TRP A 626 -2.41 -8.58 14.71
C TRP A 626 -2.34 -10.07 14.35
N LEU A 627 -1.24 -10.74 14.68
CA LEU A 627 -1.06 -12.18 14.45
C LEU A 627 -2.06 -13.00 15.25
N SER A 628 -2.38 -12.64 16.50
CA SER A 628 -3.36 -13.36 17.32
C SER A 628 -4.78 -13.30 16.75
N HIS A 629 -5.11 -12.29 15.95
CA HIS A 629 -6.41 -12.19 15.26
C HIS A 629 -6.45 -12.88 13.88
N HIS A 630 -5.29 -13.23 13.32
CA HIS A 630 -5.20 -13.84 11.99
C HIS A 630 -4.85 -15.33 12.01
N PHE A 631 -4.41 -15.84 13.14
CA PHE A 631 -4.15 -17.26 13.39
C PHE A 631 -5.11 -17.78 14.47
N GLU A 632 -5.11 -19.09 14.69
CA GLU A 632 -5.93 -19.70 15.75
C GLU A 632 -5.51 -19.16 17.12
N GLU A 633 -6.48 -18.96 18.01
CA GLU A 633 -6.31 -18.31 19.32
C GLU A 633 -5.22 -18.98 20.16
N ASP A 634 -5.14 -20.32 20.16
CA ASP A 634 -4.14 -21.10 20.88
C ASP A 634 -2.70 -20.85 20.42
N ASN A 635 -2.51 -20.35 19.19
CA ASN A 635 -1.19 -20.10 18.64
C ASN A 635 -0.53 -18.86 19.26
N PHE A 636 -1.31 -17.86 19.68
CA PHE A 636 -0.84 -16.61 20.28
C PHE A 636 -1.52 -16.35 21.64
N PRO A 637 -1.23 -17.17 22.67
CA PRO A 637 -2.00 -17.24 23.92
C PRO A 637 -1.84 -16.03 24.84
N HIS A 638 -1.01 -15.05 24.49
CA HIS A 638 -0.72 -13.89 25.34
C HIS A 638 -1.33 -12.58 24.77
N ALA A 639 -2.44 -12.66 24.02
CA ALA A 639 -3.05 -11.47 23.41
C ALA A 639 -3.43 -10.42 24.46
N GLN A 640 -4.14 -10.79 25.53
CA GLN A 640 -4.51 -9.90 26.61
C GLN A 640 -3.28 -9.23 27.26
N LYS A 641 -2.23 -10.01 27.55
CA LYS A 641 -0.97 -9.46 28.10
C LYS A 641 -0.31 -8.50 27.15
N ALA A 642 -0.35 -8.77 25.83
CA ALA A 642 0.20 -7.89 24.80
C ALA A 642 -0.55 -6.54 24.79
N GLU A 643 -1.86 -6.58 24.90
CA GLU A 643 -2.71 -5.39 24.94
C GLU A 643 -2.39 -4.53 26.18
N GLU A 644 -2.36 -5.12 27.38
CA GLU A 644 -1.97 -4.44 28.61
C GLU A 644 -0.58 -3.78 28.50
N MET A 645 0.39 -4.52 27.95
CA MET A 645 1.73 -3.99 27.70
C MET A 645 1.75 -2.85 26.71
N ALA A 646 0.98 -2.93 25.62
CA ALA A 646 0.89 -1.91 24.59
C ALA A 646 0.29 -0.61 25.15
N VAL A 647 -0.78 -0.70 25.95
CA VAL A 647 -1.39 0.46 26.64
C VAL A 647 -0.38 1.13 27.57
N ASN A 648 0.33 0.36 28.39
CA ASN A 648 1.36 0.90 29.29
C ASN A 648 2.50 1.60 28.50
N ILE A 649 2.95 1.05 27.40
CA ILE A 649 3.97 1.68 26.55
C ILE A 649 3.44 2.95 25.89
N ALA A 650 2.20 2.97 25.44
CA ALA A 650 1.56 4.17 24.89
C ALA A 650 1.49 5.31 25.91
N ASP A 651 1.20 5.01 27.17
CA ASP A 651 1.23 5.98 28.26
C ASP A 651 2.67 6.50 28.56
N LEU A 652 3.65 5.60 28.55
CA LEU A 652 5.06 6.00 28.71
C LEU A 652 5.51 6.88 27.55
N LEU A 653 5.10 6.61 26.32
CA LEU A 653 5.34 7.46 25.16
C LEU A 653 4.72 8.84 25.34
N GLY A 654 3.46 8.93 25.76
CA GLY A 654 2.79 10.20 26.06
C GLY A 654 3.54 11.04 27.12
N LYS A 655 3.95 10.41 28.22
CA LYS A 655 4.75 11.03 29.26
C LYS A 655 6.15 11.46 28.76
N SER A 656 6.75 10.69 27.88
CA SER A 656 8.05 11.01 27.27
C SER A 656 7.97 12.23 26.37
N LEU A 657 6.92 12.33 25.53
CA LEU A 657 6.71 13.48 24.65
C LEU A 657 6.48 14.79 25.43
N ALA A 658 5.76 14.73 26.54
CA ALA A 658 5.55 15.89 27.41
C ALA A 658 6.87 16.39 28.06
N LYS A 659 7.77 15.47 28.39
CA LYS A 659 9.05 15.77 29.05
C LYS A 659 10.22 15.95 28.07
N ALA A 660 10.00 15.74 26.77
CA ALA A 660 11.08 15.76 25.77
C ALA A 660 11.78 17.13 25.70
N SER A 661 13.01 17.17 26.15
CA SER A 661 13.93 18.32 26.12
C SER A 661 15.17 18.06 25.25
N TRP A 662 15.22 16.93 24.56
CA TRP A 662 16.31 16.48 23.70
C TRP A 662 15.93 16.58 22.21
N LYS A 663 16.95 16.68 21.36
CA LYS A 663 16.80 16.59 19.90
C LYS A 663 17.09 15.17 19.42
N PRO A 664 16.37 14.65 18.42
CA PRO A 664 16.70 13.39 17.77
C PRO A 664 18.09 13.43 17.14
N GLU A 665 18.78 12.28 17.18
CA GLU A 665 20.10 12.13 16.56
C GLU A 665 20.03 12.33 15.03
N SER A 666 21.13 12.84 14.43
CA SER A 666 21.20 12.97 12.98
C SER A 666 21.29 11.59 12.31
N ARG A 667 20.76 11.46 11.07
CA ARG A 667 20.84 10.20 10.30
C ARG A 667 22.27 9.69 10.13
N GLN A 668 23.25 10.57 10.02
CA GLN A 668 24.67 10.19 9.93
C GLN A 668 25.17 9.55 11.22
N GLN A 669 24.83 10.09 12.37
CA GLN A 669 25.18 9.51 13.68
C GLN A 669 24.48 8.18 13.93
N THR A 670 23.22 8.05 13.52
CA THR A 670 22.46 6.79 13.63
C THR A 670 23.04 5.71 12.69
N ARG A 671 23.55 6.11 11.51
CA ARG A 671 24.18 5.18 10.55
C ARG A 671 25.55 4.73 11.04
N GLN A 672 26.37 5.64 11.53
CA GLN A 672 27.68 5.31 12.13
C GLN A 672 27.54 4.37 13.33
N ARG A 673 26.61 4.63 14.26
CA ARG A 673 26.33 3.71 15.38
C ARG A 673 25.77 2.35 14.95
N ARG A 674 25.06 2.27 13.82
CA ARG A 674 24.63 0.99 13.28
C ARG A 674 25.78 0.21 12.69
N GLU A 675 26.64 0.87 11.93
CA GLU A 675 27.86 0.27 11.36
C GLU A 675 28.81 -0.20 12.50
N GLU A 676 28.99 0.58 13.56
CA GLU A 676 29.76 0.20 14.76
C GLU A 676 29.15 -0.99 15.54
N ASN A 677 27.80 -1.07 15.62
CA ASN A 677 27.13 -2.19 16.28
C ASN A 677 27.12 -3.46 15.39
N GLU A 678 27.01 -3.33 14.07
CA GLU A 678 27.11 -4.45 13.14
C GLU A 678 28.54 -5.02 13.09
N GLU A 679 29.57 -4.19 13.23
CA GLU A 679 30.96 -4.63 13.39
C GLU A 679 31.19 -5.32 14.75
N SER A 680 30.52 -4.89 15.81
CA SER A 680 30.62 -5.54 17.12
C SER A 680 29.88 -6.89 17.18
N ASP A 681 28.72 -7.02 16.50
CA ASP A 681 27.96 -8.27 16.42
C ASP A 681 28.62 -9.28 15.47
N SER A 682 29.27 -8.83 14.40
CA SER A 682 30.04 -9.72 13.51
C SER A 682 31.29 -10.33 14.18
N ASN A 683 31.82 -9.66 15.21
CA ASN A 683 32.91 -10.21 16.04
C ASN A 683 32.45 -11.23 17.07
N VAL A 684 31.13 -11.29 17.37
CA VAL A 684 30.55 -12.29 18.31
C VAL A 684 30.13 -13.57 17.58
N GLU A 685 29.80 -13.52 16.29
CA GLU A 685 29.44 -14.71 15.49
C GLU A 685 30.63 -15.57 15.05
N ASN A 686 31.89 -15.09 15.24
CA ASN A 686 33.09 -15.87 14.95
C ASN A 686 33.66 -16.65 16.14
N MET A 687 32.95 -16.74 17.26
CA MET A 687 33.30 -17.68 18.32
C MET A 687 32.63 -19.02 18.05
N SER A 688 33.46 -20.02 17.76
CA SER A 688 33.14 -21.42 17.40
C SER A 688 32.22 -22.13 18.41
N ASP A 689 31.42 -23.08 17.86
CA ASP A 689 30.45 -23.99 18.53
C ASP A 689 31.04 -24.91 19.64
N ASP A 690 32.27 -24.73 20.05
CA ASP A 690 32.93 -25.60 21.03
C ASP A 690 32.79 -25.20 22.51
N ASP A 691 32.28 -24.01 22.84
CA ASP A 691 32.20 -23.51 24.23
C ASP A 691 30.82 -23.69 24.90
N ALA A 692 29.87 -24.33 24.27
CA ALA A 692 28.50 -24.48 24.79
C ALA A 692 28.33 -25.60 25.87
N LYS A 693 29.41 -26.22 26.35
CA LYS A 693 29.33 -27.33 27.34
C LYS A 693 29.92 -27.08 28.72
N THR A 694 30.43 -25.88 29.02
CA THR A 694 31.19 -25.69 30.29
C THR A 694 30.73 -24.50 31.17
N VAL A 695 29.50 -24.06 31.13
CA VAL A 695 29.00 -23.07 32.12
C VAL A 695 27.71 -23.56 32.77
N SER A 696 27.86 -24.62 33.58
CA SER A 696 26.96 -24.85 34.69
C SER A 696 27.82 -25.08 35.95
N LYS A 697 27.87 -24.07 36.81
CA LYS A 697 28.49 -23.95 38.13
C LYS A 697 29.63 -22.93 38.13
N VAL A 698 29.37 -21.73 38.60
CA VAL A 698 30.11 -21.06 39.65
C VAL A 698 29.35 -19.76 40.04
N GLY A 699 29.29 -19.55 41.35
CA GLY A 699 28.47 -18.58 42.04
C GLY A 699 28.94 -17.15 41.96
N TYR A 700 28.04 -16.29 42.43
CA TYR A 700 28.20 -14.89 42.71
C TYR A 700 29.45 -14.58 43.54
N GLU A 701 30.35 -13.73 43.03
CA GLU A 701 31.17 -12.84 43.84
C GLU A 701 31.39 -11.47 43.20
N ARG A 702 31.10 -10.42 43.97
CA ARG A 702 31.36 -9.01 43.62
C ARG A 702 32.85 -8.70 43.75
N PRO A 703 33.48 -7.89 42.89
CA PRO A 703 34.72 -7.22 43.23
C PRO A 703 34.50 -5.74 43.67
N ARG A 704 35.26 -5.44 44.70
CA ARG A 704 35.37 -4.17 45.40
C ARG A 704 36.09 -3.08 44.57
N SER A 705 35.81 -1.87 45.00
CA SER A 705 36.34 -0.55 44.59
C SER A 705 37.84 -0.32 44.72
N LEU A 706 38.35 0.66 43.89
CA LEU A 706 39.42 1.64 44.06
C LEU A 706 40.85 1.24 43.61
N PRO A 707 41.79 2.21 43.32
CA PRO A 707 41.74 3.67 43.47
C PRO A 707 42.30 4.52 42.28
N LYS A 708 42.06 5.84 42.41
CA LYS A 708 42.65 6.94 41.64
C LYS A 708 44.17 7.03 41.72
N ARG A 709 44.83 7.45 40.63
CA ARG A 709 46.09 8.21 40.76
C ARG A 709 46.32 9.23 39.63
N ASN A 710 46.61 10.45 40.08
CA ASN A 710 47.02 11.67 39.35
C ASN A 710 48.39 11.54 38.66
N SER A 711 48.61 12.36 37.62
CA SER A 711 49.63 13.39 37.49
C SER A 711 49.76 13.89 36.05
N ARG A 712 49.47 15.15 35.78
CA ARG A 712 50.35 16.30 35.58
C ARG A 712 51.49 16.16 34.54
N LYS A 713 51.37 16.99 33.48
CA LYS A 713 52.23 18.13 33.04
C LYS A 713 52.03 18.41 31.56
N ARG A 714 51.57 19.59 31.15
CA ARG A 714 52.19 20.90 30.91
C ARG A 714 53.04 21.00 29.64
N HIS A 715 52.75 22.11 28.94
CA HIS A 715 53.52 22.91 27.96
C HIS A 715 53.22 22.58 26.47
N ASP A 716 53.02 23.49 25.52
CA ASP A 716 53.16 24.95 25.45
C ASP A 716 52.34 25.49 24.27
N ARG A 717 51.94 26.75 24.38
CA ARG A 717 51.58 27.64 23.26
C ARG A 717 52.87 28.19 22.61
N PRO A 718 52.85 28.79 21.36
CA PRO A 718 52.13 30.02 21.06
C PRO A 718 51.65 30.23 19.62
N SER A 719 50.62 31.04 19.47
CA SER A 719 50.50 32.38 18.89
C SER A 719 50.31 32.58 17.39
N GLN A 720 49.27 33.38 17.10
CA GLN A 720 49.13 34.46 16.11
C GLN A 720 49.00 34.08 14.61
N ASN A 721 47.99 34.51 13.86
CA ASN A 721 47.56 35.87 13.55
C ASN A 721 46.23 35.85 12.75
N SER A 722 45.31 36.65 13.16
CA SER A 722 44.57 37.70 12.47
C SER A 722 44.48 37.69 10.95
N SER A 723 43.26 37.73 10.46
CA SER A 723 42.75 38.88 9.67
C SER A 723 41.28 38.72 9.31
N SER A 724 40.55 39.73 9.73
CA SER A 724 39.24 40.18 9.30
C SER A 724 39.12 40.36 7.80
N LEU A 725 37.93 40.12 7.24
CA LEU A 725 37.31 41.05 6.30
C LEU A 725 35.79 40.79 6.17
N ASN A 726 35.07 41.85 6.44
CA ASN A 726 33.67 42.11 6.15
C ASN A 726 33.38 42.11 4.65
N LEU A 727 32.17 41.87 4.27
CA LEU A 727 31.20 42.72 3.52
C LEU A 727 30.18 41.84 2.84
N VAL A 728 28.90 41.96 3.24
CA VAL A 728 27.81 42.72 2.60
C VAL A 728 27.45 42.26 1.15
N ALA A 729 26.40 41.57 0.99
CA ALA A 729 25.17 41.92 0.30
C ALA A 729 24.13 40.81 0.51
#